data_ed3a79cd5d2b94b3198b3803f6d143cd
#
_entry.id   ed3a79cd5d2b94b3198b3803f6d143cd
#
_cell.length_a   1.000
_cell.length_b   1.000
_cell.length_c   1.000
_cell.angle_alpha   90.00
_cell.angle_beta   90.00
_cell.angle_gamma   90.00
#
_symmetry.space_group_name_H-M   'P 1'
#
loop_
_entity.id
_entity.type
_entity.pdbx_description
1 polymer ?
#
loop_
_entity_poly.entity_id
_entity_poly.type
_entity_poly.pdbx_seq_one_letter_code
_entity_poly.pdbx_strand_id
1 'polypeptide(L)'
;MDDRKNYKVAVIIGMVLLLVLAAAVGFVVAKRFGGEEKAEPVTMGEFWATDSAAAKDLREYVAMVTDPSDNANYIPEEDRIAVFDMDGTLTCETYYTYYDTMMFIEYCLVDHPERVSDELKQIAADIRPGYTADETLARNFAKAYAGMTVEEFSDYVVEFGKKRTESFTNMRYIDGFYLPMADLVRYLYANGFTIYVISGTERTTTRAIVANSPIADCVDPANVIGTDFEVKQKGHEDEPSNLNFKYEDGDELVLTGGFIQKNLNGNKSIYVEREIGRRPVLAFGNSGSDTSMMNYTIDARNPYPARAYMVVADDGVREWGSQDWETKSAEYEAKGYVPISMKNDFTQIYPDGIGKADEQFHEHDWNGAGKETAAAPDYGKEENWAYFAEGDDREADLFLICPTVDVNDEFNMSMDDEETKESFVGALNMERGIYEESTRMYAPYYRQAAMKVYSLDGQEREPYLAAAYEDISAAFAWYLENENDGRPIVLAGFSQGADMCYRLLAEYFGDEDLQDRLVAVYALGWPCTKELTEKYPQIRPATGEDDLGTVISFDCEAPELEETFINSIGSEAYAINPLNWRTDAEPADKSLNPGACFTRYSGEIKREEAELCGCYVDVGRGVVKVTDIDSADYPPIVPGLPDGAYHVYDYQFFFRALQKNVQTRVEAYLEEEALSPAA
;
A
#
# COMPACT_ATOMS: atom_id res chain seq x y z
N MET A 1 -58.08 4.16 -40.76
CA MET A 1 -58.37 3.76 -39.34
C MET A 1 -57.09 3.71 -38.47
N ASP A 2 -55.94 3.84 -39.07
CA ASP A 2 -54.61 3.71 -38.35
C ASP A 2 -54.09 5.02 -37.72
N ASP A 3 -54.35 6.18 -38.29
CA ASP A 3 -53.85 7.44 -37.78
C ASP A 3 -54.39 7.87 -36.40
N ARG A 4 -55.60 7.45 -36.04
CA ARG A 4 -56.16 7.75 -34.71
C ARG A 4 -55.54 6.92 -33.59
N LYS A 5 -54.97 5.75 -33.86
CA LYS A 5 -54.30 4.93 -32.88
C LYS A 5 -52.91 5.48 -32.55
N ASN A 6 -52.18 5.93 -33.59
CA ASN A 6 -50.84 6.52 -33.42
C ASN A 6 -50.88 7.86 -32.69
N TYR A 7 -51.90 8.68 -32.93
CA TYR A 7 -52.10 9.96 -32.22
C TYR A 7 -52.37 9.73 -30.72
N LYS A 8 -53.22 8.71 -30.37
CA LYS A 8 -53.46 8.39 -28.95
C LYS A 8 -52.23 7.86 -28.24
N VAL A 9 -51.38 7.05 -28.89
CA VAL A 9 -50.12 6.58 -28.33
C VAL A 9 -49.13 7.72 -28.13
N ALA A 10 -49.02 8.61 -29.08
CA ALA A 10 -48.13 9.82 -28.97
C ALA A 10 -48.58 10.75 -27.85
N VAL A 11 -49.90 10.93 -27.65
CA VAL A 11 -50.42 11.75 -26.54
C VAL A 11 -50.19 11.08 -25.18
N ILE A 12 -50.33 9.77 -25.11
CA ILE A 12 -50.06 9.02 -23.86
C ILE A 12 -48.57 9.07 -23.51
N ILE A 13 -47.68 8.89 -24.48
CA ILE A 13 -46.22 9.02 -24.27
C ILE A 13 -45.85 10.44 -23.85
N GLY A 14 -46.44 11.46 -24.48
CA GLY A 14 -46.25 12.84 -24.08
C GLY A 14 -46.74 13.16 -22.66
N MET A 15 -47.86 12.60 -22.24
CA MET A 15 -48.35 12.74 -20.84
C MET A 15 -47.49 11.99 -19.85
N VAL A 16 -46.97 10.82 -20.19
CA VAL A 16 -46.03 10.09 -19.29
C VAL A 16 -44.73 10.83 -19.15
N LEU A 17 -44.17 11.37 -20.25
CA LEU A 17 -42.97 12.21 -20.19
C LEU A 17 -43.19 13.49 -19.37
N LEU A 18 -44.34 14.13 -19.49
CA LEU A 18 -44.69 15.30 -18.67
C LEU A 18 -44.85 14.96 -17.19
N LEU A 19 -45.41 13.79 -16.87
CA LEU A 19 -45.53 13.31 -15.49
C LEU A 19 -44.17 12.92 -14.89
N VAL A 20 -43.28 12.34 -15.68
CA VAL A 20 -41.90 12.04 -15.25
C VAL A 20 -41.09 13.33 -15.05
N LEU A 21 -41.25 14.32 -15.94
CA LEU A 21 -40.63 15.63 -15.76
C LEU A 21 -41.21 16.37 -14.54
N ALA A 22 -42.54 16.33 -14.33
CA ALA A 22 -43.16 16.94 -13.17
C ALA A 22 -42.74 16.23 -11.86
N ALA A 23 -42.57 14.90 -11.89
CA ALA A 23 -42.04 14.14 -10.75
C ALA A 23 -40.56 14.46 -10.49
N ALA A 24 -39.74 14.61 -11.54
CA ALA A 24 -38.35 15.01 -11.44
C ALA A 24 -38.19 16.44 -10.91
N VAL A 25 -39.00 17.37 -11.44
CA VAL A 25 -39.03 18.76 -10.92
C VAL A 25 -39.60 18.81 -9.50
N GLY A 26 -40.63 18.02 -9.21
CA GLY A 26 -41.17 17.88 -7.85
C GLY A 26 -40.16 17.30 -6.86
N PHE A 27 -39.32 16.35 -7.30
CA PHE A 27 -38.25 15.76 -6.50
C PHE A 27 -37.11 16.75 -6.26
N VAL A 28 -36.74 17.53 -7.29
CA VAL A 28 -35.72 18.60 -7.16
C VAL A 28 -36.24 19.76 -6.28
N VAL A 29 -37.53 20.13 -6.41
CA VAL A 29 -38.14 21.15 -5.58
C VAL A 29 -38.38 20.65 -4.14
N ALA A 30 -38.76 19.36 -3.96
CA ALA A 30 -38.87 18.75 -2.63
C ALA A 30 -37.49 18.60 -1.95
N LYS A 31 -36.41 18.33 -2.73
CA LYS A 31 -35.03 18.36 -2.21
C LYS A 31 -34.54 19.77 -1.87
N ARG A 32 -35.12 20.80 -2.49
CA ARG A 32 -34.75 22.20 -2.27
C ARG A 32 -35.66 22.93 -1.23
N PHE A 33 -36.84 22.37 -0.92
CA PHE A 33 -37.81 22.92 0.00
C PHE A 33 -38.45 21.91 0.97
N GLY A 34 -38.06 20.61 0.87
CA GLY A 34 -38.41 19.61 1.87
C GLY A 34 -37.64 19.94 3.14
N GLY A 35 -38.37 20.19 4.22
CA GLY A 35 -37.82 20.60 5.49
C GLY A 35 -36.64 19.74 5.87
N GLU A 36 -35.54 20.41 6.22
CA GLU A 36 -34.39 19.83 6.85
C GLU A 36 -34.86 18.98 8.04
N GLU A 37 -34.77 17.64 7.95
CA GLU A 37 -34.39 16.88 9.12
C GLU A 37 -33.13 17.61 9.61
N LYS A 38 -33.20 18.23 10.78
CA LYS A 38 -32.04 18.82 11.42
C LYS A 38 -31.04 17.67 11.55
N ALA A 39 -30.11 17.61 10.60
CA ALA A 39 -28.90 16.81 10.78
C ALA A 39 -28.36 17.19 12.15
N GLU A 40 -27.96 16.19 12.95
CA GLU A 40 -27.29 16.48 14.20
C GLU A 40 -26.18 17.47 13.94
N PRO A 41 -26.02 18.53 14.75
CA PRO A 41 -24.99 19.53 14.50
C PRO A 41 -23.63 18.82 14.43
N VAL A 42 -22.90 18.96 13.31
CA VAL A 42 -21.54 18.49 13.20
C VAL A 42 -20.74 19.19 14.29
N THR A 43 -20.26 18.41 15.25
CA THR A 43 -19.47 18.92 16.38
C THR A 43 -18.00 18.60 16.14
N MET A 44 -17.14 19.60 16.22
CA MET A 44 -15.69 19.37 16.31
C MET A 44 -15.38 18.78 17.69
N GLY A 45 -14.70 17.63 17.75
CA GLY A 45 -14.28 17.13 19.05
C GLY A 45 -13.98 15.64 19.18
N GLU A 46 -14.24 14.83 18.18
CA GLU A 46 -13.98 13.39 18.27
C GLU A 46 -12.48 13.10 18.50
N PHE A 47 -11.60 13.80 17.76
CA PHE A 47 -10.16 13.61 17.79
C PHE A 47 -9.39 14.72 18.52
N TRP A 48 -10.10 15.64 19.19
CA TRP A 48 -9.51 16.72 19.96
C TRP A 48 -9.59 16.46 21.46
N ALA A 49 -8.55 16.80 22.19
CA ALA A 49 -8.57 16.74 23.65
C ALA A 49 -9.65 17.67 24.22
N THR A 50 -10.37 17.19 25.23
CA THR A 50 -11.51 17.92 25.80
C THR A 50 -11.12 19.24 26.48
N ASP A 51 -9.85 19.36 26.90
CA ASP A 51 -9.23 20.50 27.54
C ASP A 51 -8.36 21.33 26.58
N SER A 52 -8.34 20.99 25.28
CA SER A 52 -7.62 21.76 24.26
C SER A 52 -8.08 23.22 24.22
N ALA A 53 -7.13 24.14 24.47
CA ALA A 53 -7.37 25.57 24.43
C ALA A 53 -7.64 26.04 22.99
N ALA A 54 -6.90 25.49 22.00
CA ALA A 54 -7.08 25.79 20.58
C ALA A 54 -8.46 25.35 20.07
N ALA A 55 -8.90 24.13 20.41
CA ALA A 55 -10.23 23.66 20.05
C ALA A 55 -11.35 24.46 20.71
N LYS A 56 -11.13 24.94 21.91
CA LYS A 56 -12.09 25.83 22.61
C LYS A 56 -12.17 27.17 21.91
N ASP A 57 -11.05 27.82 21.62
CA ASP A 57 -11.01 29.11 20.91
C ASP A 57 -11.66 29.00 19.52
N LEU A 58 -11.44 27.94 18.78
CA LEU A 58 -12.06 27.66 17.49
C LEU A 58 -13.58 27.56 17.60
N ARG A 59 -14.10 26.79 18.56
CA ARG A 59 -15.56 26.67 18.77
C ARG A 59 -16.19 27.98 19.18
N GLU A 60 -15.55 28.72 20.09
CA GLU A 60 -16.02 30.06 20.55
C GLU A 60 -16.01 31.06 19.39
N TYR A 61 -14.95 31.04 18.56
CA TYR A 61 -14.84 31.89 17.37
C TYR A 61 -15.98 31.59 16.37
N VAL A 62 -16.15 30.30 16.00
CA VAL A 62 -17.19 29.88 15.03
C VAL A 62 -18.57 30.28 15.57
N ALA A 63 -18.87 30.00 16.84
CA ALA A 63 -20.16 30.41 17.46
C ALA A 63 -20.40 31.92 17.40
N MET A 64 -19.36 32.71 17.67
CA MET A 64 -19.41 34.17 17.62
C MET A 64 -19.70 34.69 16.20
N VAL A 65 -18.97 34.21 15.20
CA VAL A 65 -19.05 34.76 13.83
C VAL A 65 -20.24 34.23 13.03
N THR A 66 -20.88 33.16 13.48
CA THR A 66 -22.05 32.55 12.83
C THR A 66 -23.37 32.99 13.49
N ASP A 67 -23.37 33.66 14.63
CA ASP A 67 -24.56 34.15 15.31
C ASP A 67 -25.12 35.42 14.65
N PRO A 68 -26.26 35.36 13.94
CA PRO A 68 -26.81 36.50 13.26
C PRO A 68 -27.37 37.57 14.25
N SER A 69 -27.44 37.26 15.53
CA SER A 69 -27.83 38.22 16.57
C SER A 69 -26.67 39.09 17.07
N ASP A 70 -25.42 38.66 16.84
CA ASP A 70 -24.20 39.42 17.14
C ASP A 70 -23.81 40.34 15.99
N ASN A 71 -24.49 41.47 15.87
CA ASN A 71 -24.25 42.45 14.80
C ASN A 71 -22.80 42.98 14.72
N ALA A 72 -22.01 42.82 15.76
CA ALA A 72 -20.63 43.32 15.79
C ALA A 72 -19.62 42.33 15.21
N ASN A 73 -19.89 41.03 15.34
CA ASN A 73 -18.95 39.98 15.00
C ASN A 73 -19.47 39.04 13.90
N TYR A 74 -20.75 39.08 13.56
CA TYR A 74 -21.33 38.24 12.53
C TYR A 74 -20.67 38.44 11.19
N ILE A 75 -20.27 37.33 10.56
CA ILE A 75 -19.70 37.29 9.23
C ILE A 75 -20.69 36.63 8.27
N PRO A 76 -21.08 37.29 7.16
CA PRO A 76 -21.92 36.66 6.14
C PRO A 76 -21.25 35.39 5.59
N GLU A 77 -22.07 34.41 5.21
CA GLU A 77 -21.54 33.08 4.75
C GLU A 77 -20.58 33.21 3.58
N GLU A 78 -20.85 34.13 2.64
CA GLU A 78 -19.98 34.40 1.50
C GLU A 78 -18.60 34.99 1.84
N ASP A 79 -18.43 35.48 3.07
CA ASP A 79 -17.20 36.07 3.59
C ASP A 79 -16.52 35.16 4.63
N ARG A 80 -17.13 34.01 4.99
CA ARG A 80 -16.54 33.01 5.88
C ARG A 80 -15.55 32.15 5.11
N ILE A 81 -14.33 32.63 4.93
CA ILE A 81 -13.28 31.96 4.18
C ILE A 81 -12.23 31.44 5.16
N ALA A 82 -11.96 30.12 5.11
CA ALA A 82 -10.88 29.46 5.83
C ALA A 82 -9.84 28.92 4.85
N VAL A 83 -8.58 29.25 5.07
CA VAL A 83 -7.46 28.79 4.25
C VAL A 83 -6.56 27.86 5.06
N PHE A 84 -6.15 26.76 4.44
CA PHE A 84 -5.30 25.74 5.05
C PHE A 84 -4.07 25.50 4.19
N ASP A 85 -2.90 25.47 4.80
CA ASP A 85 -1.77 24.77 4.22
C ASP A 85 -2.05 23.26 4.20
N MET A 86 -1.33 22.48 3.37
CA MET A 86 -1.54 21.04 3.28
C MET A 86 -0.51 20.26 4.09
N ASP A 87 0.73 20.30 3.69
CA ASP A 87 1.79 19.46 4.25
C ASP A 87 2.17 19.94 5.66
N GLY A 88 2.08 19.05 6.66
CA GLY A 88 2.29 19.37 8.06
C GLY A 88 1.13 20.09 8.75
N THR A 89 0.07 20.46 7.99
CA THR A 89 -1.14 21.10 8.50
C THR A 89 -2.39 20.22 8.40
N LEU A 90 -2.68 19.73 7.20
CA LEU A 90 -3.78 18.79 6.94
C LEU A 90 -3.29 17.35 6.82
N THR A 91 -2.07 17.18 6.30
CA THR A 91 -1.46 15.89 6.01
C THR A 91 -0.07 15.79 6.63
N CYS A 92 0.38 14.54 6.79
CA CYS A 92 1.75 14.23 7.17
C CYS A 92 2.78 14.89 6.22
N GLU A 93 3.85 15.42 6.78
CA GLU A 93 5.03 15.89 6.04
C GLU A 93 6.30 15.13 6.41
N THR A 94 6.17 14.13 7.28
CA THR A 94 7.29 13.42 7.92
C THR A 94 7.44 11.99 7.41
N TYR A 95 6.95 11.67 6.20
CA TYR A 95 7.21 10.37 5.57
C TYR A 95 8.71 10.07 5.52
N TYR A 96 9.42 10.82 4.79
CA TYR A 96 10.85 11.04 4.71
C TYR A 96 11.07 12.53 4.48
N THR A 97 10.29 13.07 3.56
CA THR A 97 10.12 14.47 3.24
C THR A 97 8.65 14.66 2.80
N TYR A 98 8.36 15.58 1.90
CA TYR A 98 7.01 15.84 1.41
C TYR A 98 6.52 14.78 0.42
N TYR A 99 5.21 14.63 0.29
CA TYR A 99 4.58 13.71 -0.66
C TYR A 99 5.10 13.90 -2.10
N ASP A 100 5.12 15.14 -2.62
CA ASP A 100 5.58 15.46 -3.97
C ASP A 100 7.06 15.13 -4.18
N THR A 101 7.87 15.27 -3.14
CA THR A 101 9.29 14.94 -3.16
C THR A 101 9.51 13.43 -3.19
N MET A 102 8.76 12.67 -2.38
CA MET A 102 8.81 11.21 -2.42
C MET A 102 8.31 10.68 -3.77
N MET A 103 7.24 11.26 -4.30
CA MET A 103 6.72 10.92 -5.63
C MET A 103 7.75 11.20 -6.74
N PHE A 104 8.50 12.29 -6.65
CA PHE A 104 9.57 12.61 -7.59
C PHE A 104 10.73 11.60 -7.52
N ILE A 105 11.15 11.22 -6.32
CA ILE A 105 12.18 10.19 -6.11
C ILE A 105 11.75 8.87 -6.78
N GLU A 106 10.55 8.39 -6.45
CA GLU A 106 9.98 7.17 -7.03
C GLU A 106 9.86 7.25 -8.56
N TYR A 107 9.33 8.35 -9.08
CA TYR A 107 9.19 8.54 -10.52
C TYR A 107 10.52 8.44 -11.26
N CYS A 108 11.55 9.13 -10.73
CA CYS A 108 12.84 9.22 -11.39
C CYS A 108 13.69 7.97 -11.27
N LEU A 109 13.56 7.23 -10.17
CA LEU A 109 14.48 6.14 -9.83
C LEU A 109 13.84 4.75 -9.96
N VAL A 110 12.51 4.66 -9.84
CA VAL A 110 11.80 3.37 -9.77
C VAL A 110 10.77 3.24 -10.89
N ASP A 111 9.75 4.13 -10.91
CA ASP A 111 8.59 3.92 -11.76
C ASP A 111 8.86 4.22 -13.24
N HIS A 112 9.60 5.32 -13.54
CA HIS A 112 9.81 5.79 -14.91
C HIS A 112 11.24 6.32 -15.16
N PRO A 113 12.29 5.58 -14.76
CA PRO A 113 13.67 6.04 -14.96
C PRO A 113 14.04 6.25 -16.43
N GLU A 114 13.35 5.58 -17.36
CA GLU A 114 13.53 5.74 -18.81
C GLU A 114 12.99 7.06 -19.37
N ARG A 115 12.09 7.74 -18.64
CA ARG A 115 11.46 8.99 -19.06
C ARG A 115 12.22 10.24 -18.62
N VAL A 116 13.19 10.10 -17.73
CA VAL A 116 13.92 11.22 -17.13
C VAL A 116 15.40 11.19 -17.49
N SER A 117 16.04 12.38 -17.47
CA SER A 117 17.47 12.49 -17.71
C SER A 117 18.29 11.95 -16.54
N ASP A 118 19.55 11.57 -16.81
CA ASP A 118 20.48 11.15 -15.76
C ASP A 118 20.75 12.25 -14.73
N GLU A 119 20.64 13.54 -15.12
CA GLU A 119 20.71 14.67 -14.20
C GLU A 119 19.57 14.64 -13.17
N LEU A 120 18.32 14.36 -13.61
CA LEU A 120 17.17 14.28 -12.72
C LEU A 120 17.24 13.04 -11.80
N LYS A 121 17.73 11.91 -12.31
CA LYS A 121 17.98 10.73 -11.48
C LYS A 121 19.02 11.03 -10.39
N GLN A 122 20.10 11.72 -10.73
CA GLN A 122 21.13 12.10 -9.74
C GLN A 122 20.56 13.04 -8.70
N ILE A 123 19.75 14.05 -9.10
CA ILE A 123 19.08 14.95 -8.16
C ILE A 123 18.14 14.17 -7.22
N ALA A 124 17.35 13.25 -7.76
CA ALA A 124 16.48 12.41 -6.95
C ALA A 124 17.27 11.53 -5.96
N ALA A 125 18.37 10.94 -6.41
CA ALA A 125 19.25 10.11 -5.59
C ALA A 125 19.99 10.90 -4.48
N ASP A 126 20.18 12.19 -4.65
CA ASP A 126 20.88 13.06 -3.69
C ASP A 126 19.95 13.65 -2.61
N ILE A 127 18.63 13.50 -2.74
CA ILE A 127 17.68 13.98 -1.73
C ILE A 127 17.86 13.19 -0.43
N ARG A 128 17.86 13.90 0.70
CA ARG A 128 18.03 13.34 2.06
C ARG A 128 16.98 13.93 3.00
N PRO A 129 16.74 13.33 4.18
CA PRO A 129 15.84 13.88 5.18
C PRO A 129 16.17 15.33 5.50
N GLY A 130 15.15 16.17 5.61
CA GLY A 130 15.31 17.61 5.86
C GLY A 130 15.70 18.43 4.62
N TYR A 131 15.73 17.82 3.43
CA TYR A 131 15.88 18.56 2.18
C TYR A 131 14.69 19.48 1.98
N THR A 132 14.95 20.76 1.76
CA THR A 132 13.89 21.76 1.56
C THR A 132 13.43 21.75 0.10
N ALA A 133 12.15 21.56 -0.15
CA ALA A 133 11.55 21.66 -1.49
C ALA A 133 11.46 23.13 -1.94
N ASP A 134 12.59 23.70 -2.31
CA ASP A 134 12.73 25.07 -2.81
C ASP A 134 12.23 25.22 -4.27
N GLU A 135 12.42 26.42 -4.82
CA GLU A 135 12.05 26.69 -6.22
C GLU A 135 12.90 25.88 -7.20
N THR A 136 14.17 25.58 -6.87
CA THR A 136 15.06 24.79 -7.73
C THR A 136 14.58 23.37 -7.85
N LEU A 137 14.21 22.74 -6.74
CA LEU A 137 13.65 21.39 -6.75
C LEU A 137 12.30 21.34 -7.47
N ALA A 138 11.43 22.33 -7.26
CA ALA A 138 10.14 22.38 -7.96
C ALA A 138 10.29 22.50 -9.50
N ARG A 139 11.33 23.19 -9.98
CA ARG A 139 11.68 23.21 -11.42
C ARG A 139 12.10 21.84 -11.94
N ASN A 140 12.79 21.06 -11.13
CA ASN A 140 13.17 19.69 -11.49
C ASN A 140 11.97 18.74 -11.49
N PHE A 141 11.02 18.92 -10.57
CA PHE A 141 9.74 18.20 -10.62
C PHE A 141 8.99 18.49 -11.92
N ALA A 142 8.85 19.76 -12.31
CA ALA A 142 8.20 20.11 -13.57
C ALA A 142 8.86 19.41 -14.76
N LYS A 143 10.21 19.38 -14.82
CA LYS A 143 10.94 18.69 -15.90
C LYS A 143 10.72 17.18 -15.92
N ALA A 144 10.62 16.54 -14.74
CA ALA A 144 10.44 15.10 -14.64
C ALA A 144 9.11 14.63 -15.25
N TYR A 145 8.06 15.41 -15.06
CA TYR A 145 6.72 15.06 -15.54
C TYR A 145 6.38 15.65 -16.92
N ALA A 146 7.38 16.20 -17.63
CA ALA A 146 7.19 16.79 -18.97
C ALA A 146 6.62 15.77 -19.95
N GLY A 147 5.60 16.19 -20.71
CA GLY A 147 4.94 15.37 -21.73
C GLY A 147 3.76 14.54 -21.21
N MET A 148 3.53 14.48 -19.91
CA MET A 148 2.30 13.88 -19.36
C MET A 148 1.12 14.82 -19.61
N THR A 149 -0.05 14.26 -19.92
CA THR A 149 -1.30 15.04 -19.85
C THR A 149 -1.60 15.38 -18.39
N VAL A 150 -2.44 16.39 -18.17
CA VAL A 150 -2.87 16.77 -16.81
C VAL A 150 -3.58 15.60 -16.14
N GLU A 151 -4.36 14.84 -16.90
CA GLU A 151 -5.07 13.65 -16.44
C GLU A 151 -4.10 12.52 -16.08
N GLU A 152 -3.14 12.18 -16.97
CA GLU A 152 -2.10 11.17 -16.71
C GLU A 152 -1.28 11.52 -15.47
N PHE A 153 -0.94 12.79 -15.28
CA PHE A 153 -0.22 13.24 -14.10
C PHE A 153 -1.07 13.10 -12.82
N SER A 154 -2.34 13.50 -12.88
CA SER A 154 -3.29 13.31 -11.77
C SER A 154 -3.45 11.85 -11.38
N ASP A 155 -3.57 10.95 -12.37
CA ASP A 155 -3.68 9.51 -12.16
C ASP A 155 -2.40 8.95 -11.52
N TYR A 156 -1.23 9.39 -11.99
CA TYR A 156 0.05 8.98 -11.38
C TYR A 156 0.17 9.42 -9.92
N VAL A 157 -0.27 10.63 -9.58
CA VAL A 157 -0.32 11.09 -8.18
C VAL A 157 -1.11 10.10 -7.31
N VAL A 158 -2.28 9.67 -7.78
CA VAL A 158 -3.14 8.73 -7.04
C VAL A 158 -2.50 7.34 -6.96
N GLU A 159 -1.90 6.86 -8.04
CA GLU A 159 -1.20 5.55 -8.04
C GLU A 159 -0.02 5.54 -7.08
N PHE A 160 0.82 6.58 -7.10
CA PHE A 160 1.87 6.72 -6.10
C PHE A 160 1.29 6.74 -4.68
N GLY A 161 0.17 7.43 -4.48
CA GLY A 161 -0.50 7.52 -3.18
C GLY A 161 -0.93 6.18 -2.58
N LYS A 162 -1.11 5.14 -3.40
CA LYS A 162 -1.45 3.78 -2.95
C LYS A 162 -0.25 3.03 -2.37
N LYS A 163 0.98 3.46 -2.67
CA LYS A 163 2.21 2.88 -2.12
C LYS A 163 2.26 3.10 -0.61
N ARG A 164 2.83 2.14 0.10
CA ARG A 164 3.02 2.23 1.56
C ARG A 164 4.21 3.13 1.88
N THR A 165 4.10 3.87 2.98
CA THR A 165 5.21 4.65 3.51
C THR A 165 6.11 3.75 4.35
N GLU A 166 7.40 4.03 4.38
CA GLU A 166 8.35 3.35 5.27
C GLU A 166 8.35 3.95 6.68
N SER A 167 8.05 5.24 6.78
CA SER A 167 8.05 5.99 8.03
C SER A 167 6.92 5.63 9.00
N PHE A 168 5.90 4.92 8.52
CA PHE A 168 4.73 4.51 9.29
C PHE A 168 4.28 3.09 8.94
N THR A 169 3.90 2.33 9.95
CA THR A 169 3.27 1.02 9.76
C THR A 169 1.84 1.19 9.24
N ASN A 170 1.45 0.38 8.28
CA ASN A 170 0.09 0.34 7.71
C ASN A 170 -0.43 1.64 7.09
N MET A 171 0.43 2.60 6.75
CA MET A 171 0.07 3.85 6.10
C MET A 171 0.46 3.83 4.63
N ARG A 172 -0.48 4.18 3.74
CA ARG A 172 -0.17 4.58 2.36
C ARG A 172 0.06 6.08 2.33
N TYR A 173 0.80 6.58 1.34
CA TYR A 173 1.05 8.03 1.23
C TYR A 173 -0.25 8.84 1.19
N ILE A 174 -1.32 8.33 0.55
CA ILE A 174 -2.62 9.03 0.46
C ILE A 174 -3.40 9.04 1.79
N ASP A 175 -3.07 8.17 2.75
CA ASP A 175 -3.76 8.05 4.05
C ASP A 175 -3.26 9.05 5.10
N GLY A 176 -2.27 9.87 4.78
CA GLY A 176 -1.58 10.73 5.73
C GLY A 176 -2.37 11.93 6.28
N PHE A 177 -3.70 11.99 6.13
CA PHE A 177 -4.50 13.09 6.69
C PHE A 177 -4.62 12.99 8.20
N TYR A 178 -4.38 14.12 8.87
CA TYR A 178 -4.59 14.25 10.33
C TYR A 178 -6.08 14.25 10.64
N LEU A 179 -6.55 13.24 11.39
CA LEU A 179 -7.96 13.11 11.77
C LEU A 179 -8.54 14.37 12.44
N PRO A 180 -7.84 15.04 13.41
CA PRO A 180 -8.36 16.24 14.03
C PRO A 180 -8.54 17.40 13.05
N MET A 181 -7.63 17.53 12.09
CA MET A 181 -7.71 18.61 11.10
C MET A 181 -8.79 18.33 10.04
N ALA A 182 -8.98 17.06 9.65
CA ALA A 182 -10.11 16.67 8.80
C ALA A 182 -11.46 16.89 9.49
N ASP A 183 -11.56 16.60 10.80
CA ASP A 183 -12.72 16.91 11.63
C ASP A 183 -13.00 18.41 11.69
N LEU A 184 -11.97 19.23 11.89
CA LEU A 184 -12.05 20.69 11.85
C LEU A 184 -12.55 21.21 10.49
N VAL A 185 -12.02 20.71 9.38
CA VAL A 185 -12.48 21.12 8.03
C VAL A 185 -13.97 20.83 7.86
N ARG A 186 -14.43 19.62 8.24
CA ARG A 186 -15.87 19.27 8.19
C ARG A 186 -16.72 20.15 9.09
N TYR A 187 -16.23 20.45 10.29
CA TYR A 187 -16.92 21.34 11.22
C TYR A 187 -17.08 22.76 10.65
N LEU A 188 -16.03 23.34 10.09
CA LEU A 188 -16.07 24.67 9.47
C LEU A 188 -17.00 24.69 8.26
N TYR A 189 -16.89 23.68 7.37
CA TYR A 189 -17.75 23.54 6.20
C TYR A 189 -19.24 23.46 6.60
N ALA A 190 -19.57 22.67 7.62
CA ALA A 190 -20.93 22.55 8.14
C ALA A 190 -21.47 23.84 8.77
N ASN A 191 -20.57 24.76 9.17
CA ASN A 191 -20.91 26.09 9.69
C ASN A 191 -20.84 27.20 8.61
N GLY A 192 -20.86 26.83 7.34
CA GLY A 192 -20.94 27.75 6.19
C GLY A 192 -19.64 28.45 5.86
N PHE A 193 -18.49 27.86 6.21
CA PHE A 193 -17.19 28.34 5.73
C PHE A 193 -16.86 27.75 4.37
N THR A 194 -16.36 28.58 3.46
CA THR A 194 -15.71 28.14 2.23
C THR A 194 -14.27 27.76 2.55
N ILE A 195 -13.90 26.52 2.24
CA ILE A 195 -12.59 25.97 2.54
C ILE A 195 -11.67 26.09 1.32
N TYR A 196 -10.48 26.62 1.51
CA TYR A 196 -9.40 26.67 0.53
C TYR A 196 -8.18 25.92 1.06
N VAL A 197 -7.52 25.13 0.18
CA VAL A 197 -6.22 24.53 0.45
C VAL A 197 -5.16 25.28 -0.34
N ILE A 198 -4.14 25.80 0.35
CA ILE A 198 -3.09 26.66 -0.20
C ILE A 198 -1.73 26.05 0.08
N SER A 199 -1.27 25.17 -0.83
CA SER A 199 -0.10 24.33 -0.64
C SER A 199 1.14 24.83 -1.39
N GLY A 200 2.31 24.52 -0.84
CA GLY A 200 3.59 24.59 -1.55
C GLY A 200 3.79 23.49 -2.58
N THR A 201 3.05 22.39 -2.46
CA THR A 201 3.01 21.28 -3.42
C THR A 201 2.35 21.71 -4.73
N GLU A 202 2.67 21.04 -5.83
CA GLU A 202 2.11 21.36 -7.16
C GLU A 202 0.57 21.22 -7.15
N ARG A 203 -0.10 22.10 -7.92
CA ARG A 203 -1.55 22.27 -7.89
C ARG A 203 -2.34 21.02 -8.29
N THR A 204 -1.94 20.31 -9.35
CA THR A 204 -2.62 19.08 -9.79
C THR A 204 -2.41 17.96 -8.78
N THR A 205 -1.21 17.86 -8.23
CA THR A 205 -0.87 16.96 -7.14
C THR A 205 -1.74 17.23 -5.92
N THR A 206 -1.82 18.49 -5.48
CA THR A 206 -2.66 18.89 -4.34
C THR A 206 -4.14 18.57 -4.59
N ARG A 207 -4.65 18.85 -5.80
CA ARG A 207 -6.03 18.51 -6.19
C ARG A 207 -6.31 17.03 -6.13
N ALA A 208 -5.41 16.21 -6.68
CA ALA A 208 -5.56 14.76 -6.68
C ALA A 208 -5.56 14.18 -5.25
N ILE A 209 -4.67 14.66 -4.38
CA ILE A 209 -4.62 14.28 -2.97
C ILE A 209 -5.93 14.68 -2.26
N VAL A 210 -6.37 15.93 -2.38
CA VAL A 210 -7.59 16.42 -1.72
C VAL A 210 -8.84 15.68 -2.23
N ALA A 211 -8.94 15.41 -3.52
CA ALA A 211 -10.07 14.68 -4.10
C ALA A 211 -10.19 13.22 -3.62
N ASN A 212 -9.08 12.62 -3.16
CA ASN A 212 -9.05 11.26 -2.61
C ASN A 212 -8.89 11.23 -1.07
N SER A 213 -9.31 12.29 -0.39
CA SER A 213 -9.09 12.51 1.03
C SER A 213 -10.39 12.48 1.85
N PRO A 214 -10.28 12.40 3.19
CA PRO A 214 -11.44 12.53 4.09
C PRO A 214 -12.19 13.87 3.99
N ILE A 215 -11.62 14.90 3.35
CA ILE A 215 -12.22 16.25 3.19
C ILE A 215 -12.70 16.53 1.76
N ALA A 216 -12.71 15.55 0.88
CA ALA A 216 -13.07 15.71 -0.54
C ALA A 216 -14.45 16.40 -0.73
N ASP A 217 -15.43 16.05 0.08
CA ASP A 217 -16.78 16.64 0.00
C ASP A 217 -16.87 18.08 0.55
N CYS A 218 -15.81 18.58 1.20
CA CYS A 218 -15.76 19.90 1.82
C CYS A 218 -14.97 20.93 1.02
N VAL A 219 -14.18 20.48 0.02
CA VAL A 219 -13.26 21.34 -0.74
C VAL A 219 -13.54 21.20 -2.23
N ASP A 220 -14.03 22.27 -2.85
CA ASP A 220 -14.17 22.31 -4.32
C ASP A 220 -12.77 22.29 -4.97
N PRO A 221 -12.53 21.50 -6.04
CA PRO A 221 -11.26 21.51 -6.76
C PRO A 221 -10.79 22.90 -7.20
N ALA A 222 -11.71 23.85 -7.45
CA ALA A 222 -11.40 25.25 -7.74
C ALA A 222 -10.80 26.00 -6.55
N ASN A 223 -11.02 25.51 -5.33
CA ASN A 223 -10.51 26.10 -4.09
C ASN A 223 -9.14 25.52 -3.67
N VAL A 224 -8.51 24.73 -4.55
CA VAL A 224 -7.16 24.19 -4.32
C VAL A 224 -6.15 25.00 -5.10
N ILE A 225 -5.24 25.66 -4.38
CA ILE A 225 -4.20 26.56 -4.88
C ILE A 225 -2.85 25.95 -4.53
N GLY A 226 -2.01 25.72 -5.54
CA GLY A 226 -0.70 25.11 -5.38
C GLY A 226 0.40 25.84 -6.13
N THR A 227 1.58 25.26 -6.14
CA THR A 227 2.67 25.63 -7.06
C THR A 227 2.21 25.37 -8.49
N ASP A 228 2.55 26.28 -9.40
CA ASP A 228 2.10 26.19 -10.80
C ASP A 228 3.22 25.72 -11.73
N PHE A 229 2.96 24.62 -12.44
CA PHE A 229 3.74 24.17 -13.59
C PHE A 229 3.13 24.73 -14.90
N GLU A 230 3.93 24.82 -15.94
CA GLU A 230 3.44 25.30 -17.23
C GLU A 230 2.67 24.18 -17.95
N VAL A 231 1.45 24.50 -18.35
CA VAL A 231 0.56 23.62 -19.11
C VAL A 231 0.28 24.25 -20.48
N LYS A 232 0.35 23.45 -21.53
CA LYS A 232 0.02 23.85 -22.91
C LYS A 232 -0.86 22.81 -23.57
N GLN A 233 -1.43 23.19 -24.70
CA GLN A 233 -2.14 22.27 -25.59
C GLN A 233 -1.13 21.32 -26.24
N LYS A 234 -1.43 20.02 -26.24
CA LYS A 234 -0.59 18.95 -26.81
C LYS A 234 -0.28 19.23 -28.29
N GLY A 235 0.98 19.07 -28.68
CA GLY A 235 1.47 19.38 -30.03
C GLY A 235 1.88 20.83 -30.23
N HIS A 236 1.76 21.68 -29.20
CA HIS A 236 2.13 23.09 -29.19
C HIS A 236 3.07 23.49 -28.04
N GLU A 237 3.77 22.52 -27.47
CA GLU A 237 4.61 22.68 -26.29
C GLU A 237 5.75 23.68 -26.54
N ASP A 238 6.34 23.67 -27.74
CA ASP A 238 7.46 24.52 -28.13
C ASP A 238 7.04 25.95 -28.53
N GLU A 239 5.74 26.22 -28.68
CA GLU A 239 5.27 27.50 -29.08
C GLU A 239 5.40 28.56 -27.96
N PRO A 240 5.83 29.77 -28.24
CA PRO A 240 6.08 30.79 -27.22
C PRO A 240 4.80 31.30 -26.52
N SER A 241 3.63 31.05 -27.12
CA SER A 241 2.35 31.57 -26.63
C SER A 241 1.17 30.72 -27.06
N ASN A 242 0.22 30.49 -26.15
CA ASN A 242 -1.05 29.82 -26.42
C ASN A 242 -2.09 30.74 -27.09
N LEU A 243 -1.77 32.01 -27.35
CA LEU A 243 -2.74 32.98 -27.91
C LEU A 243 -3.16 32.68 -29.34
N ASN A 244 -2.38 31.88 -30.06
CA ASN A 244 -2.62 31.57 -31.49
C ASN A 244 -3.45 30.28 -31.69
N PHE A 245 -3.74 29.57 -30.61
CA PHE A 245 -4.45 28.29 -30.64
C PHE A 245 -5.80 28.41 -29.95
N LYS A 246 -6.71 27.52 -30.33
CA LYS A 246 -8.01 27.36 -29.69
C LYS A 246 -8.16 25.91 -29.33
N TYR A 247 -8.63 25.67 -28.12
CA TYR A 247 -8.98 24.32 -27.68
C TYR A 247 -10.21 23.84 -28.45
N GLU A 248 -10.09 22.67 -29.07
CA GLU A 248 -11.16 22.00 -29.82
C GLU A 248 -11.49 20.65 -29.17
N ASP A 249 -12.62 20.05 -29.53
CA ASP A 249 -13.05 18.76 -28.98
C ASP A 249 -12.03 17.65 -29.29
N GLY A 250 -11.53 16.99 -28.28
CA GLY A 250 -10.49 15.96 -28.38
C GLY A 250 -9.06 16.46 -28.18
N ASP A 251 -8.85 17.77 -27.97
CA ASP A 251 -7.53 18.28 -27.57
C ASP A 251 -7.18 17.90 -26.13
N GLU A 252 -5.89 17.76 -25.87
CA GLU A 252 -5.34 17.44 -24.53
C GLU A 252 -4.44 18.57 -24.05
N LEU A 253 -4.37 18.72 -22.73
CA LEU A 253 -3.44 19.64 -22.05
C LEU A 253 -2.30 18.84 -21.46
N VAL A 254 -1.05 19.29 -21.69
CA VAL A 254 0.17 18.61 -21.25
C VAL A 254 1.07 19.50 -20.41
N LEU A 255 1.77 18.89 -19.47
CA LEU A 255 2.87 19.51 -18.74
C LEU A 255 4.07 19.67 -19.69
N THR A 256 4.60 20.89 -19.81
CA THR A 256 5.70 21.18 -20.76
C THR A 256 7.08 20.95 -20.14
N GLY A 257 7.16 20.70 -18.84
CA GLY A 257 8.40 20.75 -18.05
C GLY A 257 8.77 22.17 -17.61
N GLY A 258 7.96 23.16 -17.98
CA GLY A 258 8.08 24.55 -17.55
C GLY A 258 7.55 24.76 -16.12
N PHE A 259 8.16 25.71 -15.43
CA PHE A 259 7.78 26.11 -14.09
C PHE A 259 7.30 27.57 -14.11
N ILE A 260 6.19 27.86 -13.46
CA ILE A 260 5.63 29.21 -13.38
C ILE A 260 5.98 29.87 -12.06
N GLN A 261 5.51 29.32 -10.94
CA GLN A 261 5.67 29.96 -9.64
C GLN A 261 5.52 28.96 -8.48
N LYS A 262 6.47 28.98 -7.52
CA LYS A 262 6.37 28.23 -6.25
C LYS A 262 5.44 28.98 -5.29
N ASN A 263 4.49 28.27 -4.70
CA ASN A 263 3.51 28.85 -3.78
C ASN A 263 3.98 28.77 -2.32
N LEU A 264 5.06 29.45 -1.98
CA LEU A 264 5.62 29.55 -0.63
C LEU A 264 5.77 31.01 -0.19
N ASN A 265 5.88 31.24 1.10
CA ASN A 265 6.16 32.55 1.71
C ASN A 265 5.21 33.64 1.19
N GLY A 266 5.75 34.76 0.68
CA GLY A 266 4.96 35.87 0.15
C GLY A 266 4.02 35.51 -0.98
N ASN A 267 4.32 34.46 -1.73
CA ASN A 267 3.46 34.00 -2.82
C ASN A 267 2.14 33.44 -2.31
N LYS A 268 2.08 32.79 -1.13
CA LYS A 268 0.80 32.33 -0.56
C LYS A 268 -0.19 33.50 -0.39
N SER A 269 0.24 34.65 0.12
CA SER A 269 -0.65 35.83 0.22
C SER A 269 -1.00 36.46 -1.13
N ILE A 270 -0.09 36.41 -2.12
CA ILE A 270 -0.35 36.88 -3.48
C ILE A 270 -1.41 36.00 -4.16
N TYR A 271 -1.31 34.68 -4.01
CA TYR A 271 -2.32 33.76 -4.57
C TYR A 271 -3.68 33.93 -3.89
N VAL A 272 -3.74 34.14 -2.55
CA VAL A 272 -4.99 34.49 -1.86
C VAL A 272 -5.64 35.73 -2.47
N GLU A 273 -4.88 36.81 -2.70
CA GLU A 273 -5.40 38.01 -3.32
C GLU A 273 -5.88 37.80 -4.75
N ARG A 274 -5.12 37.03 -5.55
CA ARG A 274 -5.41 36.84 -6.99
C ARG A 274 -6.56 35.89 -7.26
N GLU A 275 -6.66 34.80 -6.50
CA GLU A 275 -7.58 33.70 -6.82
C GLU A 275 -8.83 33.72 -5.94
N ILE A 276 -8.72 34.20 -4.69
CA ILE A 276 -9.87 34.36 -3.79
C ILE A 276 -10.45 35.78 -3.89
N GLY A 277 -9.59 36.79 -3.97
CA GLY A 277 -9.99 38.20 -4.08
C GLY A 277 -10.66 38.77 -2.82
N ARG A 278 -10.60 38.03 -1.72
CA ARG A 278 -11.10 38.39 -0.38
C ARG A 278 -10.12 37.95 0.68
N ARG A 279 -10.08 38.68 1.81
CA ARG A 279 -9.26 38.25 2.94
C ARG A 279 -9.93 37.08 3.65
N PRO A 280 -9.20 35.98 3.91
CA PRO A 280 -9.70 34.93 4.77
C PRO A 280 -9.94 35.44 6.19
N VAL A 281 -10.81 34.77 6.92
CA VAL A 281 -11.07 35.07 8.35
C VAL A 281 -10.44 34.00 9.25
N LEU A 282 -10.07 32.83 8.68
CA LEU A 282 -9.31 31.81 9.34
C LEU A 282 -8.13 31.37 8.45
N ALA A 283 -6.96 31.17 9.05
CA ALA A 283 -5.79 30.61 8.39
C ALA A 283 -5.13 29.54 9.27
N PHE A 284 -4.72 28.44 8.65
CA PHE A 284 -4.07 27.31 9.31
C PHE A 284 -2.78 26.96 8.57
N GLY A 285 -1.69 26.73 9.32
CA GLY A 285 -0.38 26.36 8.80
C GLY A 285 0.47 25.70 9.88
N ASN A 286 1.72 25.34 9.55
CA ASN A 286 2.64 24.69 10.49
C ASN A 286 4.06 25.27 10.45
N SER A 287 4.39 26.02 9.40
CA SER A 287 5.78 26.42 9.15
C SER A 287 5.96 27.93 8.90
N GLY A 288 7.22 28.35 8.81
CA GLY A 288 7.57 29.72 8.47
C GLY A 288 7.07 30.16 7.10
N SER A 289 6.86 29.21 6.17
CA SER A 289 6.37 29.49 4.83
C SER A 289 4.92 30.00 4.80
N ASP A 290 4.14 29.74 5.87
CA ASP A 290 2.74 30.13 6.02
C ASP A 290 2.55 31.51 6.63
N THR A 291 3.61 32.05 7.24
CA THR A 291 3.56 33.32 7.98
C THR A 291 2.94 34.45 7.15
N SER A 292 3.21 34.50 5.83
CA SER A 292 2.65 35.54 4.97
C SER A 292 1.13 35.42 4.81
N MET A 293 0.61 34.20 4.65
CA MET A 293 -0.82 33.90 4.60
C MET A 293 -1.50 34.21 5.96
N MET A 294 -0.84 33.83 7.07
CA MET A 294 -1.31 34.13 8.42
C MET A 294 -1.44 35.63 8.66
N ASN A 295 -0.35 36.37 8.40
CA ASN A 295 -0.32 37.83 8.58
C ASN A 295 -1.34 38.52 7.67
N TYR A 296 -1.53 38.04 6.44
CA TYR A 296 -2.52 38.59 5.53
C TYR A 296 -3.95 38.40 6.06
N THR A 297 -4.21 37.28 6.72
CA THR A 297 -5.50 36.96 7.32
C THR A 297 -5.80 37.83 8.54
N ILE A 298 -4.87 37.93 9.50
CA ILE A 298 -5.09 38.69 10.76
C ILE A 298 -4.74 40.19 10.65
N ASP A 299 -4.43 40.67 9.45
CA ASP A 299 -4.11 42.07 9.20
C ASP A 299 -5.27 43.00 9.69
N ALA A 300 -4.92 44.10 10.32
CA ALA A 300 -5.89 45.08 10.85
C ALA A 300 -6.82 45.68 9.77
N ARG A 301 -6.52 45.51 8.50
CA ARG A 301 -7.39 45.89 7.37
C ARG A 301 -8.45 44.84 7.03
N ASN A 302 -8.43 43.69 7.69
CA ASN A 302 -9.52 42.73 7.55
C ASN A 302 -10.79 43.37 8.18
N PRO A 303 -11.92 43.42 7.45
CA PRO A 303 -13.13 44.02 7.99
C PRO A 303 -13.79 43.18 9.08
N TYR A 304 -13.36 41.92 9.23
CA TYR A 304 -13.95 40.97 10.17
C TYR A 304 -12.94 40.51 11.24
N PRO A 305 -13.43 40.00 12.39
CA PRO A 305 -12.59 39.28 13.32
C PRO A 305 -11.88 38.09 12.60
N ALA A 306 -10.57 37.98 12.72
CA ALA A 306 -9.82 36.92 12.08
C ALA A 306 -8.92 36.20 13.07
N ARG A 307 -8.56 34.94 12.77
CA ARG A 307 -7.66 34.10 13.57
C ARG A 307 -6.66 33.39 12.66
N ALA A 308 -5.49 33.14 13.19
CA ALA A 308 -4.47 32.32 12.56
C ALA A 308 -3.99 31.24 13.53
N TYR A 309 -3.90 30.01 13.09
CA TYR A 309 -3.55 28.84 13.89
C TYR A 309 -2.32 28.14 13.31
N MET A 310 -1.38 27.76 14.18
CA MET A 310 -0.14 27.10 13.78
C MET A 310 -0.01 25.75 14.46
N VAL A 311 -0.01 24.68 13.66
CA VAL A 311 0.23 23.33 14.13
C VAL A 311 1.70 23.16 14.49
N VAL A 312 1.96 22.67 15.70
CA VAL A 312 3.30 22.37 16.21
C VAL A 312 3.49 20.87 16.19
N ALA A 313 4.46 20.38 15.43
CA ALA A 313 4.81 18.97 15.33
C ALA A 313 5.66 18.55 16.56
N ASP A 314 5.05 18.49 17.74
CA ASP A 314 5.68 18.21 19.03
C ASP A 314 5.44 16.78 19.55
N ASP A 315 4.83 15.88 18.73
CA ASP A 315 4.57 14.50 19.09
C ASP A 315 5.58 13.52 18.49
N GLY A 316 6.64 13.26 19.22
CA GLY A 316 7.65 12.27 18.82
C GLY A 316 7.26 10.81 19.08
N VAL A 317 6.06 10.53 19.60
CA VAL A 317 5.59 9.17 19.92
C VAL A 317 4.68 8.63 18.80
N ARG A 318 3.68 9.39 18.38
CA ARG A 318 2.70 8.99 17.36
C ARG A 318 3.08 9.49 15.95
N GLU A 319 4.00 10.47 15.91
CA GLU A 319 4.46 11.19 14.73
C GLU A 319 5.98 11.36 14.81
N TRP A 320 6.64 11.71 13.72
CA TRP A 320 8.08 12.02 13.66
C TRP A 320 8.40 13.47 14.06
N GLY A 321 7.42 14.18 14.58
CA GLY A 321 7.58 15.54 15.05
C GLY A 321 8.58 15.65 16.20
N SER A 322 9.45 16.66 16.13
CA SER A 322 10.49 16.92 17.12
C SER A 322 10.56 18.38 17.54
N GLN A 323 9.51 19.17 17.25
CA GLN A 323 9.50 20.59 17.61
C GLN A 323 9.34 20.75 19.13
N ASP A 324 10.06 21.73 19.68
CA ASP A 324 9.92 22.10 21.09
C ASP A 324 8.69 22.98 21.31
N TRP A 325 7.72 22.46 22.04
CA TRP A 325 6.45 23.13 22.29
C TRP A 325 6.62 24.51 22.95
N GLU A 326 7.44 24.60 24.00
CA GLU A 326 7.59 25.85 24.77
C GLU A 326 8.14 26.97 23.89
N THR A 327 9.15 26.64 23.08
CA THR A 327 9.76 27.58 22.16
C THR A 327 8.82 27.98 21.04
N LYS A 328 8.16 27.00 20.40
CA LYS A 328 7.31 27.25 19.23
C LYS A 328 6.00 27.93 19.58
N SER A 329 5.36 27.52 20.68
CA SER A 329 4.12 28.18 21.12
C SER A 329 4.38 29.64 21.48
N ALA A 330 5.45 29.95 22.21
CA ALA A 330 5.81 31.33 22.55
C ALA A 330 6.14 32.18 21.30
N GLU A 331 6.83 31.59 20.31
CA GLU A 331 7.12 32.25 19.01
C GLU A 331 5.82 32.61 18.27
N TYR A 332 4.87 31.70 18.20
CA TYR A 332 3.61 31.88 17.48
C TYR A 332 2.67 32.85 18.19
N GLU A 333 2.53 32.72 19.50
CA GLU A 333 1.75 33.67 20.32
C GLU A 333 2.29 35.10 20.20
N ALA A 334 3.60 35.28 20.17
CA ALA A 334 4.20 36.61 19.98
C ALA A 334 3.87 37.23 18.61
N LYS A 335 3.51 36.42 17.61
CA LYS A 335 3.05 36.86 16.29
C LYS A 335 1.52 37.03 16.22
N GLY A 336 0.79 36.72 17.29
CA GLY A 336 -0.67 36.77 17.36
C GLY A 336 -1.36 35.54 16.78
N TYR A 337 -0.64 34.42 16.65
CA TYR A 337 -1.21 33.14 16.21
C TYR A 337 -1.57 32.27 17.41
N VAL A 338 -2.51 31.37 17.23
CA VAL A 338 -2.90 30.36 18.23
C VAL A 338 -2.13 29.06 17.89
N PRO A 339 -1.23 28.58 18.77
CA PRO A 339 -0.55 27.32 18.53
C PRO A 339 -1.47 26.13 18.82
N ILE A 340 -1.31 25.05 18.02
CA ILE A 340 -1.98 23.76 18.20
C ILE A 340 -0.89 22.70 18.42
N SER A 341 -0.90 22.02 19.56
CA SER A 341 0.02 20.93 19.88
C SER A 341 -0.49 19.60 19.35
N MET A 342 0.23 18.95 18.44
CA MET A 342 -0.13 17.59 18.02
C MET A 342 -0.18 16.62 19.20
N LYS A 343 0.72 16.77 20.16
CA LYS A 343 0.85 15.89 21.33
C LYS A 343 -0.30 16.08 22.33
N ASN A 344 -0.68 17.31 22.61
CA ASN A 344 -1.59 17.64 23.71
C ASN A 344 -3.01 17.92 23.24
N ASP A 345 -3.19 18.54 22.06
CA ASP A 345 -4.51 18.91 21.54
C ASP A 345 -5.17 17.78 20.74
N PHE A 346 -4.40 16.81 20.20
CA PHE A 346 -4.93 15.69 19.44
C PHE A 346 -5.02 14.42 20.29
N THR A 347 -6.20 13.79 20.36
CA THR A 347 -6.37 12.48 21.02
C THR A 347 -5.91 11.35 20.13
N GLN A 348 -6.05 11.49 18.80
CA GLN A 348 -5.65 10.56 17.78
C GLN A 348 -5.21 11.34 16.54
N ILE A 349 -4.09 10.97 15.91
CA ILE A 349 -3.56 11.68 14.72
C ILE A 349 -4.04 11.00 13.44
N TYR A 350 -3.91 9.67 13.36
CA TYR A 350 -4.22 8.85 12.19
C TYR A 350 -5.28 7.79 12.52
N PRO A 351 -5.90 7.15 11.52
CA PRO A 351 -6.80 6.00 11.71
C PRO A 351 -6.18 4.88 12.53
N ASP A 352 -7.03 4.06 13.16
CA ASP A 352 -6.60 2.89 13.93
C ASP A 352 -5.72 1.96 13.08
N GLY A 353 -4.69 1.40 13.70
CA GLY A 353 -3.74 0.52 13.04
C GLY A 353 -2.58 1.23 12.33
N ILE A 354 -2.63 2.55 12.15
CA ILE A 354 -1.48 3.32 11.68
C ILE A 354 -0.62 3.72 12.88
N GLY A 355 0.66 3.42 12.82
CA GLY A 355 1.63 3.75 13.84
C GLY A 355 2.93 4.25 13.24
N LYS A 356 3.74 4.92 14.06
CA LYS A 356 5.10 5.29 13.71
C LYS A 356 5.95 4.03 13.54
N ALA A 357 6.74 3.94 12.46
CA ALA A 357 7.73 2.88 12.29
C ALA A 357 8.92 3.08 13.26
N ASP A 358 9.76 2.08 13.42
CA ASP A 358 10.93 2.18 14.30
C ASP A 358 11.94 3.20 13.78
N GLU A 359 12.06 3.34 12.47
CA GLU A 359 12.91 4.32 11.79
C GLU A 359 12.10 5.16 10.81
N GLN A 360 12.44 6.45 10.69
CA GLN A 360 11.74 7.38 9.80
C GLN A 360 12.01 7.06 8.33
N PHE A 361 13.21 6.58 8.04
CA PHE A 361 13.69 6.31 6.70
C PHE A 361 14.87 5.34 6.74
N HIS A 362 14.84 4.37 5.84
CA HIS A 362 16.02 3.57 5.52
C HIS A 362 16.72 4.22 4.33
N GLU A 363 18.04 4.44 4.42
CA GLU A 363 18.81 4.83 3.25
C GLU A 363 18.65 3.72 2.20
N HIS A 364 17.80 3.97 1.22
CA HIS A 364 17.88 3.18 0.00
C HIS A 364 19.25 3.41 -0.60
N ASP A 365 19.99 2.36 -0.88
CA ASP A 365 21.21 2.48 -1.68
C ASP A 365 20.81 2.75 -3.14
N TRP A 366 20.41 3.99 -3.40
CA TRP A 366 20.02 4.47 -4.72
C TRP A 366 21.14 4.37 -5.76
N ASN A 367 22.37 4.07 -5.35
CA ASN A 367 23.47 3.75 -6.26
C ASN A 367 23.27 2.41 -6.97
N GLY A 368 22.32 1.60 -6.52
CA GLY A 368 21.84 0.39 -7.22
C GLY A 368 20.70 0.62 -8.20
N ALA A 369 19.92 1.71 -8.05
CA ALA A 369 18.75 2.00 -8.87
C ALA A 369 19.04 2.44 -10.34
N GLY A 370 20.30 2.45 -10.76
CA GLY A 370 20.68 2.65 -12.15
C GLY A 370 21.02 1.37 -12.92
N LYS A 371 20.89 0.22 -12.27
CA LYS A 371 20.87 -1.06 -13.00
C LYS A 371 19.39 -1.36 -13.25
N GLU A 372 19.02 -1.40 -14.53
CA GLU A 372 17.75 -1.91 -15.00
C GLU A 372 17.32 -3.09 -14.13
N THR A 373 16.34 -2.88 -13.22
CA THR A 373 15.48 -3.98 -12.85
C THR A 373 14.81 -4.35 -14.15
N ALA A 374 15.14 -5.50 -14.70
CA ALA A 374 14.48 -5.99 -15.91
C ALA A 374 12.98 -5.80 -15.73
N ALA A 375 12.28 -5.35 -16.76
CA ALA A 375 10.84 -5.16 -16.69
C ALA A 375 10.18 -6.43 -16.13
N ALA A 376 9.17 -6.27 -15.28
CA ALA A 376 8.42 -7.41 -14.75
C ALA A 376 8.00 -8.33 -15.91
N PRO A 377 8.09 -9.66 -15.75
CA PRO A 377 7.74 -10.59 -16.82
C PRO A 377 6.29 -10.40 -17.28
N ASP A 378 6.07 -10.47 -18.59
CA ASP A 378 4.72 -10.51 -19.17
C ASP A 378 4.13 -11.93 -19.01
N TYR A 379 3.36 -12.15 -17.94
CA TYR A 379 2.76 -13.47 -17.64
C TYR A 379 1.64 -13.88 -18.59
N GLY A 380 1.24 -13.05 -19.53
CA GLY A 380 0.45 -13.44 -20.69
C GLY A 380 1.20 -14.33 -21.70
N LYS A 381 2.50 -14.54 -21.49
CA LYS A 381 3.34 -15.38 -22.32
C LYS A 381 3.77 -16.65 -21.58
N GLU A 382 3.51 -17.80 -22.19
CA GLU A 382 3.87 -19.11 -21.63
C GLU A 382 5.39 -19.24 -21.36
N GLU A 383 6.25 -18.55 -22.12
CA GLU A 383 7.70 -18.53 -21.91
C GLU A 383 8.16 -17.97 -20.56
N ASN A 384 7.28 -17.25 -19.85
CA ASN A 384 7.53 -16.71 -18.51
C ASN A 384 7.02 -17.63 -17.39
N TRP A 385 6.68 -18.86 -17.74
CA TRP A 385 6.28 -19.91 -16.81
C TRP A 385 7.21 -21.10 -16.91
N ALA A 386 7.66 -21.61 -15.78
CA ALA A 386 8.38 -22.88 -15.70
C ALA A 386 7.43 -24.08 -15.84
N TYR A 387 6.21 -23.97 -15.23
CA TYR A 387 5.09 -24.87 -15.44
C TYR A 387 3.86 -24.06 -15.83
N PHE A 388 3.20 -24.48 -16.89
CA PHE A 388 1.97 -23.82 -17.37
C PHE A 388 0.89 -24.88 -17.64
N ALA A 389 -0.12 -24.90 -16.77
CA ALA A 389 -1.27 -25.84 -16.85
C ALA A 389 -0.87 -27.32 -16.95
N GLU A 390 0.24 -27.74 -16.33
CA GLU A 390 0.65 -29.14 -16.38
C GLU A 390 -0.28 -30.01 -15.52
N GLY A 391 -0.87 -31.07 -16.08
CA GLY A 391 -1.81 -31.94 -15.39
C GLY A 391 -3.29 -31.55 -15.60
N ASP A 392 -3.71 -31.32 -16.85
CA ASP A 392 -5.04 -30.84 -17.26
C ASP A 392 -6.24 -31.63 -16.71
N ASP A 393 -6.06 -32.89 -16.33
CA ASP A 393 -7.09 -33.78 -15.82
C ASP A 393 -7.34 -33.68 -14.31
N ARG A 394 -6.62 -32.79 -13.61
CA ARG A 394 -6.73 -32.59 -12.16
C ARG A 394 -7.83 -31.60 -11.82
N GLU A 395 -8.45 -31.76 -10.65
CA GLU A 395 -9.59 -30.93 -10.23
C GLU A 395 -9.17 -29.68 -9.42
N ALA A 396 -7.99 -29.68 -8.80
CA ALA A 396 -7.41 -28.55 -8.09
C ALA A 396 -6.19 -27.99 -8.84
N ASP A 397 -5.90 -26.71 -8.64
CA ASP A 397 -4.72 -26.06 -9.17
C ASP A 397 -3.63 -25.92 -8.11
N LEU A 398 -2.37 -26.04 -8.51
CA LEU A 398 -1.19 -25.67 -7.73
C LEU A 398 -0.58 -24.41 -8.29
N PHE A 399 -0.38 -23.42 -7.45
CA PHE A 399 0.52 -22.31 -7.72
C PHE A 399 1.81 -22.53 -6.94
N LEU A 400 2.89 -22.95 -7.64
CA LEU A 400 4.16 -23.37 -7.04
C LEU A 400 5.22 -22.29 -7.22
N ILE A 401 5.82 -21.86 -6.12
CA ILE A 401 6.82 -20.80 -6.09
C ILE A 401 8.21 -21.37 -5.80
N CYS A 402 9.13 -21.20 -6.75
CA CYS A 402 10.47 -21.74 -6.69
C CYS A 402 11.28 -21.16 -5.51
N PRO A 403 12.12 -21.97 -4.84
CA PRO A 403 13.09 -21.46 -3.88
C PRO A 403 14.21 -20.65 -4.54
N THR A 404 15.09 -20.04 -3.75
CA THR A 404 16.28 -19.37 -4.24
C THR A 404 17.25 -20.38 -4.91
N VAL A 405 17.51 -20.17 -6.19
CA VAL A 405 18.54 -20.91 -6.94
C VAL A 405 19.62 -20.00 -7.51
N ASP A 406 19.37 -18.68 -7.55
CA ASP A 406 20.32 -17.70 -8.06
C ASP A 406 21.48 -17.49 -7.08
N VAL A 407 22.70 -17.78 -7.55
CA VAL A 407 23.96 -17.60 -6.82
C VAL A 407 24.88 -16.57 -7.48
N ASN A 408 24.37 -15.84 -8.47
CA ASN A 408 25.12 -14.83 -9.22
C ASN A 408 25.42 -13.57 -8.40
N ASP A 409 26.21 -12.68 -9.03
CA ASP A 409 26.62 -11.41 -8.39
C ASP A 409 25.50 -10.33 -8.39
N GLU A 410 24.40 -10.53 -9.08
CA GLU A 410 23.22 -9.66 -9.03
C GLU A 410 22.42 -9.94 -7.76
N PHE A 411 21.61 -8.99 -7.31
CA PHE A 411 20.76 -9.16 -6.11
C PHE A 411 19.42 -9.82 -6.43
N ASN A 412 18.94 -9.68 -7.67
CA ASN A 412 17.80 -10.40 -8.19
C ASN A 412 18.15 -11.12 -9.48
N MET A 413 17.57 -12.27 -9.70
CA MET A 413 17.74 -13.10 -10.90
C MET A 413 17.38 -12.31 -12.17
N SER A 414 18.25 -12.37 -13.18
CA SER A 414 17.91 -11.87 -14.50
C SER A 414 16.97 -12.83 -15.23
N MET A 415 15.91 -12.30 -15.82
CA MET A 415 14.97 -13.10 -16.62
C MET A 415 15.56 -13.57 -17.97
N ASP A 416 16.72 -13.06 -18.37
CA ASP A 416 17.46 -13.47 -19.56
C ASP A 416 18.55 -14.51 -19.25
N ASP A 417 18.71 -14.94 -17.98
CA ASP A 417 19.69 -15.94 -17.55
C ASP A 417 19.13 -17.35 -17.70
N GLU A 418 19.39 -17.96 -18.85
CA GLU A 418 18.93 -19.30 -19.16
C GLU A 418 19.57 -20.39 -18.28
N GLU A 419 20.83 -20.22 -17.79
CA GLU A 419 21.51 -21.19 -16.90
C GLU A 419 20.79 -21.18 -15.51
N THR A 420 20.46 -20.03 -15.00
CA THR A 420 19.68 -19.92 -13.76
C THR A 420 18.25 -20.44 -13.95
N LYS A 421 17.61 -20.23 -15.11
CA LYS A 421 16.30 -20.83 -15.42
C LYS A 421 16.34 -22.37 -15.47
N GLU A 422 17.41 -22.97 -15.98
CA GLU A 422 17.58 -24.43 -15.91
C GLU A 422 17.66 -24.94 -14.47
N SER A 423 18.38 -24.19 -13.60
CA SER A 423 18.44 -24.48 -12.16
C SER A 423 17.10 -24.27 -11.46
N PHE A 424 16.35 -23.25 -11.89
CA PHE A 424 15.01 -22.94 -11.41
C PHE A 424 14.03 -24.10 -11.67
N VAL A 425 13.95 -24.57 -12.92
CA VAL A 425 13.15 -25.76 -13.28
C VAL A 425 13.63 -26.99 -12.52
N GLY A 426 14.95 -27.13 -12.35
CA GLY A 426 15.53 -28.22 -11.58
C GLY A 426 15.06 -28.26 -10.12
N ALA A 427 15.05 -27.13 -9.46
CA ALA A 427 14.56 -27.03 -8.09
C ALA A 427 13.06 -27.38 -7.99
N LEU A 428 12.23 -26.84 -8.88
CA LEU A 428 10.81 -27.18 -8.94
C LEU A 428 10.59 -28.69 -9.19
N ASN A 429 11.34 -29.29 -10.08
CA ASN A 429 11.26 -30.72 -10.34
C ASN A 429 11.57 -31.57 -9.12
N MET A 430 12.42 -31.11 -8.19
CA MET A 430 12.72 -31.84 -6.96
C MET A 430 11.51 -31.97 -6.03
N GLU A 431 10.59 -31.02 -6.08
CA GLU A 431 9.37 -30.97 -5.25
C GLU A 431 8.12 -31.48 -5.99
N ARG A 432 8.14 -31.42 -7.32
CA ARG A 432 7.00 -31.68 -8.22
C ARG A 432 6.20 -32.93 -7.84
N GLY A 433 6.89 -34.04 -7.53
CA GLY A 433 6.26 -35.32 -7.23
C GLY A 433 5.41 -35.33 -5.96
N ILE A 434 5.49 -34.28 -5.13
CA ILE A 434 4.61 -34.11 -3.98
C ILE A 434 3.19 -33.74 -4.45
N TYR A 435 3.07 -32.99 -5.54
CA TYR A 435 1.85 -32.30 -5.95
C TYR A 435 1.20 -32.84 -7.23
N GLU A 436 2.00 -33.33 -8.20
CA GLU A 436 1.59 -33.61 -9.58
C GLU A 436 0.46 -34.64 -9.73
N GLU A 437 0.28 -35.54 -8.74
CA GLU A 437 -0.78 -36.53 -8.79
C GLU A 437 -2.15 -35.93 -8.43
N SER A 438 -2.18 -34.80 -7.73
CA SER A 438 -3.41 -34.21 -7.19
C SER A 438 -3.77 -32.85 -7.81
N THR A 439 -2.85 -32.19 -8.49
CA THR A 439 -3.03 -30.80 -8.93
C THR A 439 -2.58 -30.56 -10.36
N ARG A 440 -3.24 -29.61 -11.03
CA ARG A 440 -2.77 -28.97 -12.26
C ARG A 440 -1.81 -27.84 -11.86
N MET A 441 -0.62 -27.79 -12.43
CA MET A 441 0.48 -27.01 -11.91
C MET A 441 0.78 -25.76 -12.72
N TYR A 442 0.96 -24.65 -12.01
CA TYR A 442 1.47 -23.37 -12.50
C TYR A 442 2.67 -22.95 -11.65
N ALA A 443 3.76 -22.57 -12.28
CA ALA A 443 4.96 -22.07 -11.62
C ALA A 443 5.57 -20.95 -12.47
N PRO A 444 5.46 -19.67 -12.06
CA PRO A 444 6.02 -18.56 -12.80
C PRO A 444 7.55 -18.50 -12.63
N TYR A 445 8.27 -18.10 -13.68
CA TYR A 445 9.60 -17.54 -13.49
C TYR A 445 9.44 -16.14 -12.87
N TYR A 446 10.31 -15.79 -11.96
CA TYR A 446 10.28 -14.48 -11.30
C TYR A 446 11.70 -14.04 -10.95
N ARG A 447 11.92 -12.74 -10.78
CA ARG A 447 13.18 -12.14 -10.37
C ARG A 447 13.48 -12.46 -8.91
N GLN A 448 13.69 -13.74 -8.60
CA GLN A 448 13.96 -14.18 -7.24
C GLN A 448 15.15 -13.43 -6.63
N ALA A 449 15.11 -13.19 -5.32
CA ALA A 449 16.25 -12.65 -4.60
C ALA A 449 17.38 -13.70 -4.57
N ALA A 450 18.59 -13.29 -4.97
CA ALA A 450 19.75 -14.17 -5.01
C ALA A 450 20.20 -14.59 -3.60
N MET A 451 20.94 -15.69 -3.51
CA MET A 451 21.39 -16.25 -2.24
C MET A 451 22.12 -15.25 -1.34
N LYS A 452 22.92 -14.35 -1.92
CA LYS A 452 23.66 -13.34 -1.15
C LYS A 452 22.77 -12.32 -0.44
N VAL A 453 21.52 -12.13 -0.89
CA VAL A 453 20.55 -11.24 -0.23
C VAL A 453 20.29 -11.68 1.20
N TYR A 454 20.33 -12.97 1.48
CA TYR A 454 20.11 -13.51 2.82
C TYR A 454 21.25 -13.26 3.82
N SER A 455 22.41 -12.77 3.33
CA SER A 455 23.48 -12.28 4.20
C SER A 455 23.33 -10.81 4.61
N LEU A 456 22.36 -10.10 4.05
CA LEU A 456 22.01 -8.73 4.40
C LEU A 456 21.11 -8.72 5.64
N ASP A 457 21.10 -7.61 6.37
CA ASP A 457 20.14 -7.38 7.44
C ASP A 457 18.70 -7.39 6.89
N GLY A 458 17.72 -7.71 7.75
CA GLY A 458 16.33 -7.89 7.33
C GLY A 458 15.76 -6.72 6.54
N GLN A 459 16.16 -5.50 6.88
CA GLN A 459 15.74 -4.28 6.20
C GLN A 459 16.48 -4.05 4.89
N GLU A 460 17.77 -4.36 4.82
CA GLU A 460 18.57 -4.22 3.60
C GLU A 460 18.18 -5.23 2.52
N ARG A 461 17.65 -6.41 2.90
CA ARG A 461 17.20 -7.44 1.95
C ARG A 461 15.79 -7.23 1.43
N GLU A 462 14.92 -6.51 2.18
CA GLU A 462 13.50 -6.37 1.84
C GLU A 462 13.23 -5.79 0.44
N PRO A 463 13.97 -4.79 -0.08
CA PRO A 463 13.77 -4.31 -1.45
C PRO A 463 13.90 -5.40 -2.52
N TYR A 464 14.82 -6.33 -2.34
CA TYR A 464 15.04 -7.43 -3.28
C TYR A 464 13.97 -8.52 -3.17
N LEU A 465 13.48 -8.77 -1.96
CA LEU A 465 12.34 -9.64 -1.72
C LEU A 465 11.04 -9.01 -2.23
N ALA A 466 10.89 -7.69 -2.10
CA ALA A 466 9.75 -6.96 -2.63
C ALA A 466 9.70 -7.01 -4.17
N ALA A 467 10.84 -6.85 -4.86
CA ALA A 467 10.93 -6.99 -6.31
C ALA A 467 10.57 -8.42 -6.78
N ALA A 468 11.02 -9.44 -6.05
CA ALA A 468 10.64 -10.83 -6.29
C ALA A 468 9.12 -11.04 -6.07
N TYR A 469 8.57 -10.45 -5.03
CA TYR A 469 7.15 -10.56 -4.73
C TYR A 469 6.27 -9.82 -5.75
N GLU A 470 6.70 -8.69 -6.27
CA GLU A 470 6.00 -7.95 -7.31
C GLU A 470 5.72 -8.84 -8.54
N ASP A 471 6.71 -9.62 -8.96
CA ASP A 471 6.55 -10.58 -10.04
C ASP A 471 5.58 -11.71 -9.67
N ILE A 472 5.70 -12.27 -8.47
CA ILE A 472 4.80 -13.33 -7.98
C ILE A 472 3.37 -12.82 -7.88
N SER A 473 3.15 -11.61 -7.35
CA SER A 473 1.82 -10.99 -7.28
C SER A 473 1.23 -10.77 -8.67
N ALA A 474 2.02 -10.26 -9.62
CA ALA A 474 1.59 -10.08 -11.01
C ALA A 474 1.25 -11.43 -11.70
N ALA A 475 2.06 -12.46 -11.49
CA ALA A 475 1.81 -13.80 -12.01
C ALA A 475 0.53 -14.42 -11.42
N PHE A 476 0.34 -14.25 -10.11
CA PHE A 476 -0.83 -14.79 -9.42
C PHE A 476 -2.12 -14.07 -9.84
N ALA A 477 -2.08 -12.74 -9.97
CA ALA A 477 -3.20 -11.96 -10.48
C ALA A 477 -3.59 -12.39 -11.90
N TRP A 478 -2.59 -12.53 -12.78
CA TRP A 478 -2.83 -13.01 -14.15
C TRP A 478 -3.41 -14.43 -14.17
N TYR A 479 -2.87 -15.35 -13.36
CA TYR A 479 -3.38 -16.71 -13.23
C TYR A 479 -4.84 -16.73 -12.77
N LEU A 480 -5.20 -15.96 -11.75
CA LEU A 480 -6.58 -15.87 -11.26
C LEU A 480 -7.55 -15.35 -12.33
N GLU A 481 -7.13 -14.37 -13.12
CA GLU A 481 -7.97 -13.74 -14.15
C GLU A 481 -8.14 -14.62 -15.41
N ASN A 482 -7.10 -15.38 -15.79
CA ASN A 482 -7.05 -16.00 -17.12
C ASN A 482 -7.11 -17.52 -17.10
N GLU A 483 -6.68 -18.18 -16.02
CA GLU A 483 -6.46 -19.64 -16.01
C GLU A 483 -7.20 -20.38 -14.90
N ASN A 484 -7.38 -19.80 -13.72
CA ASN A 484 -7.94 -20.51 -12.57
C ASN A 484 -9.41 -20.90 -12.75
N ASP A 485 -10.21 -20.02 -13.37
CA ASP A 485 -11.65 -20.26 -13.66
C ASP A 485 -12.44 -20.74 -12.42
N GLY A 486 -12.11 -20.22 -11.23
CA GLY A 486 -12.77 -20.54 -9.96
C GLY A 486 -12.40 -21.90 -9.35
N ARG A 487 -11.36 -22.56 -9.81
CA ARG A 487 -10.89 -23.87 -9.32
C ARG A 487 -10.29 -23.78 -7.92
N PRO A 488 -10.33 -24.88 -7.13
CA PRO A 488 -9.64 -24.96 -5.85
C PRO A 488 -8.14 -24.73 -6.00
N ILE A 489 -7.53 -24.02 -5.05
CA ILE A 489 -6.15 -23.58 -5.11
C ILE A 489 -5.33 -24.21 -3.99
N VAL A 490 -4.21 -24.84 -4.35
CA VAL A 490 -3.10 -25.17 -3.46
C VAL A 490 -2.00 -24.17 -3.73
N LEU A 491 -1.49 -23.49 -2.70
CA LEU A 491 -0.26 -22.71 -2.79
C LEU A 491 0.89 -23.55 -2.26
N ALA A 492 2.05 -23.50 -2.91
CA ALA A 492 3.23 -24.16 -2.39
C ALA A 492 4.50 -23.36 -2.68
N GLY A 493 5.45 -23.45 -1.76
CA GLY A 493 6.76 -22.86 -1.91
C GLY A 493 7.71 -23.35 -0.82
N PHE A 494 8.98 -23.44 -1.20
CA PHE A 494 10.06 -23.80 -0.29
C PHE A 494 10.99 -22.61 -0.11
N SER A 495 11.51 -22.39 1.10
CA SER A 495 12.46 -21.32 1.40
C SER A 495 11.91 -19.93 1.00
N GLN A 496 12.54 -19.20 0.07
CA GLN A 496 11.99 -17.94 -0.47
C GLN A 496 10.58 -18.11 -1.04
N GLY A 497 10.28 -19.26 -1.67
CA GLY A 497 8.92 -19.55 -2.14
C GLY A 497 7.89 -19.58 -1.02
N ALA A 498 8.27 -20.05 0.18
CA ALA A 498 7.40 -20.02 1.35
C ALA A 498 7.14 -18.59 1.84
N ASP A 499 8.14 -17.71 1.86
CA ASP A 499 7.97 -16.28 2.15
C ASP A 499 7.00 -15.62 1.17
N MET A 500 7.15 -15.93 -0.13
CA MET A 500 6.22 -15.42 -1.16
C MET A 500 4.79 -15.94 -0.97
N CYS A 501 4.59 -17.19 -0.51
CA CYS A 501 3.27 -17.68 -0.15
C CYS A 501 2.64 -16.85 0.99
N TYR A 502 3.40 -16.51 2.02
CA TYR A 502 2.89 -15.66 3.11
C TYR A 502 2.49 -14.26 2.62
N ARG A 503 3.27 -13.68 1.71
CA ARG A 503 2.95 -12.37 1.11
C ARG A 503 1.68 -12.44 0.25
N LEU A 504 1.49 -13.51 -0.54
CA LEU A 504 0.24 -13.72 -1.29
C LEU A 504 -0.96 -13.87 -0.35
N LEU A 505 -0.82 -14.66 0.73
CA LEU A 505 -1.89 -14.78 1.73
C LEU A 505 -2.26 -13.43 2.34
N ALA A 506 -1.26 -12.63 2.69
CA ALA A 506 -1.47 -11.32 3.29
C ALA A 506 -2.19 -10.34 2.34
N GLU A 507 -1.89 -10.39 1.04
CA GLU A 507 -2.44 -9.46 0.05
C GLU A 507 -3.79 -9.90 -0.50
N TYR A 508 -3.93 -11.18 -0.89
CA TYR A 508 -5.08 -11.65 -1.66
C TYR A 508 -6.15 -12.35 -0.81
N PHE A 509 -5.76 -13.13 0.19
CA PHE A 509 -6.67 -14.04 0.89
C PHE A 509 -7.41 -13.41 2.09
N GLY A 510 -7.44 -12.07 2.15
CA GLY A 510 -8.45 -11.32 2.91
C GLY A 510 -9.81 -11.26 2.21
N ASP A 511 -9.89 -11.65 0.93
CA ASP A 511 -11.11 -11.82 0.16
C ASP A 511 -11.76 -13.16 0.50
N GLU A 512 -13.03 -13.14 0.93
CA GLU A 512 -13.76 -14.35 1.37
C GLU A 512 -13.92 -15.36 0.23
N ASP A 513 -14.23 -14.92 -1.00
CA ASP A 513 -14.45 -15.81 -2.15
C ASP A 513 -13.15 -16.52 -2.54
N LEU A 514 -12.01 -15.86 -2.42
CA LEU A 514 -10.71 -16.44 -2.69
C LEU A 514 -10.24 -17.35 -1.54
N GLN A 515 -10.50 -16.95 -0.29
CA GLN A 515 -10.22 -17.77 0.89
C GLN A 515 -11.00 -19.10 0.87
N ASP A 516 -12.24 -19.08 0.41
CA ASP A 516 -13.07 -20.28 0.30
C ASP A 516 -12.56 -21.27 -0.76
N ARG A 517 -11.79 -20.80 -1.75
CA ARG A 517 -11.14 -21.65 -2.76
C ARG A 517 -9.78 -22.21 -2.34
N LEU A 518 -9.26 -21.78 -1.21
CA LEU A 518 -7.96 -22.20 -0.71
C LEU A 518 -8.03 -23.58 -0.07
N VAL A 519 -7.45 -24.59 -0.72
CA VAL A 519 -7.35 -25.94 -0.18
C VAL A 519 -6.33 -25.98 0.96
N ALA A 520 -5.10 -25.58 0.68
CA ALA A 520 -3.99 -25.56 1.63
C ALA A 520 -2.81 -24.74 1.11
N VAL A 521 -1.92 -24.35 2.02
CA VAL A 521 -0.63 -23.72 1.71
C VAL A 521 0.50 -24.57 2.27
N TYR A 522 1.42 -25.02 1.41
CA TYR A 522 2.65 -25.72 1.81
C TYR A 522 3.81 -24.73 1.78
N ALA A 523 4.02 -24.03 2.91
CA ALA A 523 5.09 -23.06 3.08
C ALA A 523 6.22 -23.70 3.90
N LEU A 524 7.13 -24.38 3.24
CA LEU A 524 8.15 -25.20 3.86
C LEU A 524 9.51 -24.50 3.92
N GLY A 525 10.29 -24.76 4.97
CA GLY A 525 11.62 -24.22 5.12
C GLY A 525 11.69 -22.72 5.36
N TRP A 526 10.60 -22.10 5.80
CA TRP A 526 10.54 -20.71 6.25
C TRP A 526 9.50 -20.54 7.36
N PRO A 527 9.82 -19.82 8.45
CA PRO A 527 8.97 -19.83 9.64
C PRO A 527 7.63 -19.09 9.44
N CYS A 528 6.52 -19.74 9.81
CA CYS A 528 5.22 -19.09 10.01
C CYS A 528 5.19 -18.45 11.40
N THR A 529 5.64 -17.20 11.53
CA THR A 529 5.79 -16.58 12.85
C THR A 529 4.45 -16.20 13.47
N LYS A 530 4.40 -16.14 14.81
CA LYS A 530 3.20 -15.69 15.54
C LYS A 530 2.86 -14.24 15.18
N GLU A 531 3.88 -13.39 15.08
CA GLU A 531 3.71 -12.00 14.66
C GLU A 531 3.02 -11.89 13.30
N LEU A 532 3.43 -12.73 12.34
CA LEU A 532 2.83 -12.76 11.00
C LEU A 532 1.33 -13.10 11.06
N THR A 533 0.97 -14.12 11.87
CA THR A 533 -0.43 -14.56 11.99
C THR A 533 -1.29 -13.59 12.80
N GLU A 534 -0.72 -12.89 13.76
CA GLU A 534 -1.39 -11.81 14.49
C GLU A 534 -1.68 -10.61 13.59
N LYS A 535 -0.71 -10.28 12.72
CA LYS A 535 -0.85 -9.17 11.75
C LYS A 535 -1.82 -9.49 10.62
N TYR A 536 -1.85 -10.75 10.18
CA TYR A 536 -2.66 -11.22 9.04
C TYR A 536 -3.50 -12.44 9.44
N PRO A 537 -4.70 -12.26 10.02
CA PRO A 537 -5.52 -13.35 10.54
C PRO A 537 -5.98 -14.39 9.51
N GLN A 538 -5.93 -14.05 8.21
CA GLN A 538 -6.16 -15.00 7.12
C GLN A 538 -5.04 -16.04 6.97
N ILE A 539 -3.85 -15.80 7.51
CA ILE A 539 -2.77 -16.78 7.59
C ILE A 539 -3.05 -17.69 8.79
N ARG A 540 -3.66 -18.83 8.54
CA ARG A 540 -4.12 -19.77 9.56
C ARG A 540 -3.20 -21.00 9.60
N PRO A 541 -2.35 -21.19 10.62
CA PRO A 541 -1.54 -22.41 10.74
C PRO A 541 -2.40 -23.66 10.83
N ALA A 542 -1.99 -24.74 10.15
CA ALA A 542 -2.66 -26.03 10.21
C ALA A 542 -2.56 -26.64 11.60
N THR A 543 -3.63 -27.32 12.05
CA THR A 543 -3.77 -27.97 13.34
C THR A 543 -4.06 -29.47 13.25
N GLY A 544 -4.32 -29.96 12.04
CA GLY A 544 -4.67 -31.36 11.76
C GLY A 544 -4.27 -31.79 10.34
N GLU A 545 -4.57 -33.06 10.01
CA GLU A 545 -4.20 -33.68 8.72
C GLU A 545 -5.03 -33.13 7.55
N ASP A 546 -6.30 -32.74 7.79
CA ASP A 546 -7.31 -32.46 6.77
C ASP A 546 -7.97 -31.07 6.88
N ASP A 547 -7.46 -30.16 7.73
CA ASP A 547 -8.00 -28.79 7.83
C ASP A 547 -7.78 -28.02 6.52
N LEU A 548 -8.85 -27.37 6.03
CA LEU A 548 -8.85 -26.64 4.80
C LEU A 548 -8.50 -25.14 4.98
N GLY A 549 -7.93 -24.54 3.96
CA GLY A 549 -7.54 -23.14 3.93
C GLY A 549 -6.47 -22.79 4.98
N THR A 550 -5.59 -23.73 5.32
CA THR A 550 -4.59 -23.58 6.38
C THR A 550 -3.16 -23.76 5.84
N VAL A 551 -2.19 -23.29 6.63
CA VAL A 551 -0.76 -23.30 6.29
C VAL A 551 -0.05 -24.47 6.95
N ILE A 552 0.49 -25.35 6.15
CA ILE A 552 1.46 -26.38 6.56
C ILE A 552 2.84 -25.72 6.53
N SER A 553 3.45 -25.54 7.68
CA SER A 553 4.78 -24.94 7.82
C SER A 553 5.65 -25.74 8.76
N PHE A 554 6.88 -25.94 8.38
CA PHE A 554 7.95 -26.47 9.22
C PHE A 554 9.32 -26.27 8.54
N ASP A 555 10.35 -26.23 9.37
CA ASP A 555 11.78 -26.31 9.01
C ASP A 555 12.41 -27.40 9.87
N CYS A 556 13.32 -28.17 9.31
CA CYS A 556 13.86 -29.37 9.95
C CYS A 556 15.25 -29.17 10.53
N GLU A 557 15.42 -29.61 11.78
CA GLU A 557 16.66 -29.48 12.52
C GLU A 557 17.00 -30.77 13.27
N ALA A 558 18.30 -30.97 13.55
CA ALA A 558 18.74 -31.96 14.53
C ALA A 558 18.24 -31.61 15.95
N PRO A 559 18.01 -32.63 16.82
CA PRO A 559 17.52 -32.38 18.16
C PRO A 559 18.36 -31.41 19.00
N GLU A 560 19.67 -31.42 18.81
CA GLU A 560 20.67 -30.61 19.53
C GLU A 560 20.86 -29.19 18.97
N LEU A 561 20.34 -28.86 17.79
CA LEU A 561 20.51 -27.57 17.18
C LEU A 561 19.59 -26.55 17.85
N GLU A 562 20.12 -25.40 18.27
CA GLU A 562 19.38 -24.39 19.02
C GLU A 562 19.07 -23.15 18.18
N GLU A 563 19.83 -22.92 17.08
CA GLU A 563 19.72 -21.69 16.29
C GLU A 563 20.19 -21.89 14.85
N THR A 564 19.49 -21.24 13.91
CA THR A 564 19.92 -21.01 12.51
C THR A 564 19.62 -19.57 12.13
N PHE A 565 20.11 -19.10 10.99
CA PHE A 565 19.71 -17.78 10.50
C PHE A 565 18.24 -17.76 9.99
N ILE A 566 17.62 -18.93 9.76
CA ILE A 566 16.21 -19.09 9.40
C ILE A 566 15.35 -18.99 10.65
N ASN A 567 15.76 -19.69 11.73
CA ASN A 567 15.05 -19.75 13.01
C ASN A 567 15.99 -19.28 14.12
N SER A 568 16.07 -17.95 14.32
CA SER A 568 16.92 -17.35 15.34
C SER A 568 16.40 -17.57 16.77
N ILE A 569 17.29 -17.42 17.77
CA ILE A 569 16.92 -17.49 19.18
C ILE A 569 15.85 -16.43 19.48
N GLY A 570 14.74 -16.87 20.08
CA GLY A 570 13.64 -16.01 20.50
C GLY A 570 12.57 -15.77 19.43
N SER A 571 12.75 -16.27 18.20
CA SER A 571 11.66 -16.31 17.24
C SER A 571 10.60 -17.32 17.70
N GLU A 572 9.33 -16.94 17.65
CA GLU A 572 8.19 -17.80 17.92
C GLU A 572 7.43 -18.07 16.62
N ALA A 573 7.35 -19.33 16.21
CA ALA A 573 6.67 -19.75 15.01
C ALA A 573 5.73 -20.93 15.25
N TYR A 574 4.90 -21.23 14.27
CA TYR A 574 4.06 -22.41 14.22
C TYR A 574 4.71 -23.47 13.34
N ALA A 575 4.63 -24.72 13.78
CA ALA A 575 5.00 -25.87 12.97
C ALA A 575 4.01 -27.02 13.20
N ILE A 576 3.86 -27.87 12.18
CA ILE A 576 3.10 -29.10 12.26
C ILE A 576 4.01 -30.30 11.95
N ASN A 577 3.85 -31.36 12.71
CA ASN A 577 4.60 -32.60 12.50
C ASN A 577 4.10 -33.31 11.22
N PRO A 578 4.91 -33.50 10.20
CA PRO A 578 4.45 -34.06 8.92
C PRO A 578 4.15 -35.57 8.93
N LEU A 579 4.39 -36.26 10.05
CA LEU A 579 4.09 -37.69 10.19
C LEU A 579 2.81 -38.00 10.96
N ASN A 580 2.52 -37.24 12.01
CA ASN A 580 1.31 -37.44 12.84
C ASN A 580 0.33 -36.27 12.79
N TRP A 581 0.65 -35.20 12.06
CA TRP A 581 -0.17 -34.00 11.82
C TRP A 581 -0.60 -33.30 13.12
N ARG A 582 0.29 -33.29 14.11
CA ARG A 582 0.10 -32.63 15.41
C ARG A 582 1.01 -31.41 15.52
N THR A 583 0.56 -30.44 16.31
CA THR A 583 1.29 -29.19 16.58
C THR A 583 1.91 -29.17 18.00
N ASP A 584 1.71 -30.21 18.78
CA ASP A 584 2.32 -30.37 20.09
C ASP A 584 3.64 -31.17 20.00
N ALA A 585 4.33 -31.32 21.14
CA ALA A 585 5.62 -32.00 21.20
C ALA A 585 5.51 -33.55 21.21
N GLU A 586 4.34 -34.12 20.87
CA GLU A 586 4.19 -35.58 20.81
C GLU A 586 5.02 -36.16 19.66
N PRO A 587 6.01 -37.04 19.95
CA PRO A 587 6.87 -37.59 18.92
C PRO A 587 6.14 -38.51 17.95
N ALA A 588 6.51 -38.46 16.70
CA ALA A 588 6.14 -39.42 15.67
C ALA A 588 7.30 -40.41 15.45
N ASP A 589 7.03 -41.70 15.69
CA ASP A 589 7.99 -42.75 15.41
C ASP A 589 8.27 -42.90 13.93
N LYS A 590 9.50 -43.23 13.56
CA LYS A 590 9.90 -43.39 12.15
C LYS A 590 9.05 -44.40 11.36
N SER A 591 8.43 -45.37 12.03
CA SER A 591 7.50 -46.32 11.37
C SER A 591 6.26 -45.63 10.75
N LEU A 592 5.99 -44.37 11.10
CA LEU A 592 4.96 -43.54 10.49
C LEU A 592 5.44 -42.85 9.20
N ASN A 593 6.75 -42.88 8.92
CA ASN A 593 7.31 -42.25 7.72
C ASN A 593 7.14 -43.20 6.50
N PRO A 594 6.20 -42.88 5.57
CA PRO A 594 5.91 -43.77 4.45
C PRO A 594 7.04 -43.78 3.39
N GLY A 595 7.89 -42.76 3.37
CA GLY A 595 9.03 -42.68 2.50
C GLY A 595 9.66 -41.31 2.39
N ALA A 596 10.96 -41.25 2.66
CA ALA A 596 11.82 -40.15 2.27
C ALA A 596 12.24 -40.33 0.83
N CYS A 597 12.16 -39.28 0.01
CA CYS A 597 12.59 -39.35 -1.40
C CYS A 597 13.63 -38.28 -1.67
N PHE A 598 14.80 -38.74 -2.14
CA PHE A 598 15.91 -37.86 -2.53
C PHE A 598 15.90 -37.71 -4.04
N THR A 599 15.46 -36.56 -4.51
CA THR A 599 15.22 -36.27 -5.92
C THR A 599 16.42 -35.58 -6.57
N ARG A 600 16.48 -35.62 -7.87
CA ARG A 600 17.43 -34.90 -8.74
C ARG A 600 16.71 -33.72 -9.41
N TYR A 601 17.45 -32.80 -9.98
CA TYR A 601 16.93 -31.71 -10.83
C TYR A 601 16.06 -32.17 -12.01
N SER A 602 16.19 -33.45 -12.42
CA SER A 602 15.30 -34.08 -13.42
C SER A 602 13.93 -34.51 -12.85
N GLY A 603 13.72 -34.41 -11.55
CA GLY A 603 12.54 -34.97 -10.85
C GLY A 603 12.68 -36.49 -10.56
N GLU A 604 13.72 -37.14 -11.04
CA GLU A 604 13.95 -38.57 -10.78
C GLU A 604 14.28 -38.83 -9.30
N ILE A 605 13.59 -39.78 -8.68
CA ILE A 605 13.87 -40.22 -7.32
C ILE A 605 15.14 -41.09 -7.35
N LYS A 606 16.23 -40.52 -6.84
CA LYS A 606 17.54 -41.23 -6.75
C LYS A 606 17.54 -42.29 -5.65
N ARG A 607 16.87 -42.02 -4.55
CA ARG A 607 16.78 -42.90 -3.37
C ARG A 607 15.41 -42.68 -2.73
N GLU A 608 14.73 -43.76 -2.43
CA GLU A 608 13.55 -43.80 -1.62
C GLU A 608 13.76 -44.72 -0.42
N GLU A 609 13.38 -44.25 0.78
CA GLU A 609 13.59 -44.98 2.03
C GLU A 609 12.43 -44.81 2.97
N ALA A 610 11.64 -45.86 3.16
CA ALA A 610 10.58 -45.90 4.17
C ALA A 610 11.20 -45.98 5.57
N GLU A 611 10.52 -45.43 6.55
CA GLU A 611 10.94 -45.46 7.97
C GLU A 611 12.35 -44.86 8.20
N LEU A 612 12.76 -43.86 7.37
CA LEU A 612 14.06 -43.22 7.50
C LEU A 612 14.22 -42.52 8.85
N CYS A 613 13.32 -41.65 9.19
CA CYS A 613 13.40 -40.79 10.38
C CYS A 613 12.04 -40.62 11.05
N GLY A 614 12.06 -40.43 12.37
CA GLY A 614 10.97 -39.89 13.17
C GLY A 614 11.14 -38.38 13.38
N CYS A 615 10.17 -37.76 14.02
CA CYS A 615 10.27 -36.34 14.35
C CYS A 615 9.33 -35.90 15.48
N TYR A 616 9.59 -34.71 16.02
CA TYR A 616 8.67 -34.01 16.94
C TYR A 616 8.75 -32.50 16.75
N VAL A 617 7.72 -31.79 17.17
CA VAL A 617 7.70 -30.31 17.10
C VAL A 617 8.37 -29.74 18.34
N ASP A 618 9.36 -28.88 18.17
CA ASP A 618 9.79 -27.94 19.20
C ASP A 618 8.79 -26.76 19.23
N VAL A 619 7.81 -26.85 20.12
CA VAL A 619 6.71 -25.88 20.23
C VAL A 619 7.19 -24.49 20.62
N GLY A 620 8.34 -24.38 21.29
CA GLY A 620 8.93 -23.10 21.70
C GLY A 620 9.46 -22.30 20.52
N ARG A 621 10.03 -23.00 19.53
CA ARG A 621 10.65 -22.38 18.34
C ARG A 621 9.82 -22.52 17.07
N GLY A 622 8.89 -23.46 17.02
CA GLY A 622 8.12 -23.74 15.80
C GLY A 622 8.95 -24.41 14.70
N VAL A 623 9.78 -25.38 15.09
CA VAL A 623 10.60 -26.18 14.17
C VAL A 623 10.35 -27.67 14.38
N VAL A 624 10.62 -28.48 13.37
CA VAL A 624 10.54 -29.95 13.46
C VAL A 624 11.92 -30.54 13.74
N LYS A 625 12.06 -31.18 14.90
CA LYS A 625 13.26 -31.90 15.29
C LYS A 625 13.25 -33.32 14.74
N VAL A 626 14.19 -33.64 13.87
CA VAL A 626 14.29 -34.94 13.17
C VAL A 626 15.13 -35.91 13.99
N THR A 627 14.64 -37.12 14.19
CA THR A 627 15.28 -38.18 14.99
C THR A 627 15.65 -39.38 14.12
N ASP A 628 16.42 -40.32 14.69
CA ASP A 628 16.79 -41.59 14.05
C ASP A 628 17.73 -41.50 12.87
N ILE A 629 18.35 -40.36 12.60
CA ILE A 629 19.38 -40.16 11.58
C ILE A 629 20.66 -39.59 12.19
N ASP A 630 21.80 -39.77 11.51
CA ASP A 630 23.05 -39.10 11.87
C ASP A 630 23.22 -37.85 11.02
N SER A 631 23.40 -36.70 11.69
CA SER A 631 23.54 -35.38 11.01
C SER A 631 24.72 -35.38 10.01
N ALA A 632 25.74 -36.17 10.27
CA ALA A 632 26.89 -36.28 9.35
C ALA A 632 26.54 -36.89 7.98
N ASP A 633 25.44 -37.67 7.89
CA ASP A 633 24.95 -38.24 6.63
C ASP A 633 24.15 -37.24 5.78
N TYR A 634 23.72 -36.09 6.41
CA TYR A 634 22.87 -35.05 5.84
C TYR A 634 23.46 -33.65 6.06
N PRO A 635 24.67 -33.39 5.47
CA PRO A 635 25.31 -32.09 5.67
C PRO A 635 24.48 -30.93 5.09
N PRO A 636 24.55 -29.73 5.67
CA PRO A 636 23.85 -28.59 5.15
C PRO A 636 24.29 -28.27 3.72
N ILE A 637 23.33 -27.99 2.85
CA ILE A 637 23.59 -27.69 1.43
C ILE A 637 23.68 -26.16 1.23
N VAL A 638 22.92 -25.38 2.04
CA VAL A 638 22.90 -23.93 1.95
C VAL A 638 24.10 -23.33 2.69
N PRO A 639 24.93 -22.48 2.05
CA PRO A 639 26.05 -21.84 2.71
C PRO A 639 25.64 -21.04 3.96
N GLY A 640 26.39 -21.20 5.05
CA GLY A 640 26.16 -20.49 6.30
C GLY A 640 25.21 -21.21 7.28
N LEU A 641 24.55 -22.29 6.90
CA LEU A 641 23.82 -23.13 7.83
C LEU A 641 24.79 -24.05 8.60
N PRO A 642 24.57 -24.25 9.91
CA PRO A 642 25.38 -25.17 10.73
C PRO A 642 25.04 -26.63 10.46
N ASP A 643 25.93 -27.56 10.89
CA ASP A 643 25.65 -29.00 10.89
C ASP A 643 24.37 -29.27 11.72
N GLY A 644 23.50 -30.12 11.19
CA GLY A 644 22.20 -30.41 11.78
C GLY A 644 21.05 -29.48 11.33
N ALA A 645 21.32 -28.50 10.50
CA ALA A 645 20.26 -27.75 9.80
C ALA A 645 19.93 -28.49 8.49
N TYR A 646 18.69 -29.00 8.40
CA TYR A 646 18.27 -29.88 7.30
C TYR A 646 17.46 -29.14 6.22
N HIS A 647 17.66 -27.86 6.03
CA HIS A 647 16.82 -26.99 5.20
C HIS A 647 16.60 -27.61 3.84
N VAL A 648 17.31 -28.02 2.98
CA VAL A 648 16.92 -28.64 1.69
C VAL A 648 16.28 -30.01 1.87
N TYR A 649 16.52 -30.68 3.00
CA TYR A 649 15.92 -31.99 3.29
C TYR A 649 14.49 -31.90 3.87
N ASP A 650 13.97 -30.71 4.18
CA ASP A 650 12.66 -30.52 4.78
C ASP A 650 11.56 -31.32 4.07
N TYR A 651 11.41 -31.14 2.77
CA TYR A 651 10.41 -31.87 1.99
C TYR A 651 10.90 -33.29 1.60
N GLN A 652 12.21 -33.53 1.49
CA GLN A 652 12.72 -34.83 1.09
C GLN A 652 12.55 -35.90 2.16
N PHE A 653 12.75 -35.56 3.43
CA PHE A 653 12.57 -36.50 4.54
C PHE A 653 11.12 -36.98 4.68
N PHE A 654 10.16 -36.14 4.31
CA PHE A 654 8.75 -36.39 4.50
C PHE A 654 7.96 -36.42 3.18
N PHE A 655 8.64 -36.67 2.07
CA PHE A 655 8.10 -36.56 0.72
C PHE A 655 6.77 -37.30 0.52
N ARG A 656 6.73 -38.60 0.86
CA ARG A 656 5.51 -39.41 0.71
C ARG A 656 4.40 -39.04 1.67
N ALA A 657 4.76 -38.55 2.85
CA ALA A 657 3.80 -38.04 3.81
C ALA A 657 3.12 -36.75 3.29
N LEU A 658 3.93 -35.83 2.74
CA LEU A 658 3.44 -34.62 2.09
C LEU A 658 2.58 -34.93 0.85
N GLN A 659 3.04 -35.84 -0.03
CA GLN A 659 2.27 -36.26 -1.21
C GLN A 659 0.89 -36.78 -0.82
N LYS A 660 0.83 -37.68 0.18
CA LYS A 660 -0.43 -38.19 0.71
C LYS A 660 -1.29 -37.11 1.31
N ASN A 661 -0.71 -36.15 2.02
CA ASN A 661 -1.45 -35.05 2.64
C ASN A 661 -2.05 -34.09 1.61
N VAL A 662 -1.33 -33.76 0.52
CA VAL A 662 -1.90 -32.99 -0.59
C VAL A 662 -3.15 -33.67 -1.15
N GLN A 663 -3.06 -34.99 -1.42
CA GLN A 663 -4.20 -35.76 -1.87
C GLN A 663 -5.36 -35.72 -0.87
N THR A 664 -5.10 -35.96 0.42
CA THR A 664 -6.12 -35.96 1.48
C THR A 664 -6.86 -34.62 1.54
N ARG A 665 -6.15 -33.49 1.48
CA ARG A 665 -6.75 -32.16 1.55
C ARG A 665 -7.52 -31.78 0.30
N VAL A 666 -7.04 -32.14 -0.88
CA VAL A 666 -7.78 -31.94 -2.14
C VAL A 666 -9.07 -32.77 -2.14
N GLU A 667 -9.01 -34.04 -1.73
CA GLU A 667 -10.19 -34.91 -1.61
C GLU A 667 -11.20 -34.34 -0.59
N ALA A 668 -10.72 -33.89 0.59
CA ALA A 668 -11.58 -33.29 1.63
C ALA A 668 -12.28 -32.02 1.12
N TYR A 669 -11.57 -31.17 0.38
CA TYR A 669 -12.15 -29.96 -0.21
C TYR A 669 -13.26 -30.29 -1.20
N LEU A 670 -13.01 -31.21 -2.13
CA LEU A 670 -13.97 -31.63 -3.15
C LEU A 670 -15.22 -32.31 -2.54
N GLU A 671 -15.04 -33.07 -1.45
CA GLU A 671 -16.14 -33.65 -0.68
C GLU A 671 -17.01 -32.58 0.01
N GLU A 672 -16.38 -31.56 0.60
CA GLU A 672 -17.10 -30.45 1.24
C GLU A 672 -17.87 -29.61 0.22
N GLU A 673 -17.26 -29.31 -0.95
CA GLU A 673 -17.91 -28.60 -2.05
C GLU A 673 -19.12 -29.38 -2.60
N ALA A 674 -18.98 -30.69 -2.76
CA ALA A 674 -20.06 -31.56 -3.23
C ALA A 674 -21.25 -31.65 -2.25
N LEU A 675 -21.03 -31.40 -0.97
CA LEU A 675 -22.04 -31.37 0.09
C LEU A 675 -22.71 -30.00 0.26
N SER A 676 -22.08 -28.94 -0.24
CA SER A 676 -22.62 -27.58 -0.20
C SER A 676 -23.71 -27.45 -1.26
N PRO A 677 -24.97 -27.08 -0.90
CA PRO A 677 -26.02 -26.90 -1.89
C PRO A 677 -25.61 -25.74 -2.80
N ALA A 678 -25.60 -25.96 -4.12
CA ALA A 678 -25.39 -24.91 -5.11
C ALA A 678 -26.32 -23.73 -4.78
N ALA A 679 -25.69 -22.55 -4.51
CA ALA A 679 -26.38 -21.32 -4.13
C ALA A 679 -27.21 -20.76 -5.31
#